data_07ee03fc589c1425962e6ab506ebfbd9
#
_entry.id   07ee03fc589c1425962e6ab506ebfbd9
#
_cell.length_a   1.000
_cell.length_b   1.000
_cell.length_c   1.000
_cell.angle_alpha   90.00
_cell.angle_beta   90.00
_cell.angle_gamma   90.00
#
_symmetry.space_group_name_H-M   'P 1'
#
loop_
_entity.id
_entity.type
_entity.pdbx_description
1 polymer ?
#
loop_
_entity_poly.entity_id
_entity_poly.type
_entity_poly.pdbx_seq_one_letter_code
_entity_poly.pdbx_strand_id
1 'polypeptide(L)'
;MDEKSGIHNLTSKVGPVLSFLKKHSVLVILIAILVLQWVPNNDGSLPWGGMWMRMAPRGMSFADSIAQQSVSNFVNQQAQQMAKVQYPNLPDANLQKVISDLKQKILTENAAQLGAEQNRLASEIREHYSYEENGRKFGYMPDIDPYFYLRNARNVLEKGHTYDELRDGVPTDTHVIAPVGAPADTSWHPFTYVFIFKVMSIFSSGISLMEASAFSPIIFIFASLILAFFVALRVAGKIGAVVATTMLAILPAIIGRTPWGHADTDFYQVFFPLLIVWLLFIAIDAKSLKSRMLWSGFAGAVLGFYTKFWTGYWYIFDFVGGALAIAFLVELFVHRKKIFSNVKSLWTDSHLKYIITIGLSFFGGSLFVGGLLIGFVDFLNSVLFSAFGFTTIRNAAQGIWPSVFTTVAELNPSSFSGVVSSVGGMLFFIIACAGIVLIFLQKEERNYKGVVRSTLLAIWFVGTIYASIKGVRFVILIGPAFAIAFACGVSFIYRYLASFGERSLHVSKAVTGAIVLVVVGVLMVSPVSGSMVKQSYAQANAGAPLVNDAWWNTLTKIKTESQPDAIITSWWDFGHHFKFIADRGATHDGAAQNGPSIHWVGRMSQTDDENEAVGILRMLACGNHLAGDVALKETNNDSLMAVKLLKKIIVEDKATAAQTLKDEGYSDEILKYTHCDPPENFYIASEDMIGKAGVWTHFGLWDFEKAETWQKWKNLPESEAVPQMAKRFEMTEDDAKKMYREAKSQSSEDAAGGWIGPYQQYLSGSQSCAPQNGLWMCGTIGMNLTDKRVEVKVNNGVAVAGQLIVYERDGNKQVFNYSGGSNQLTVVAWPVAGGNINAIAATTPLADSMFTRMFYMGGMGLRHFKPFSSERQLIGGMIHTYKVDWEGKDVYLPNEISPKSVVEPNAAVTLNYIGWSDDGVFDSSIVDWQNKNVTPETSFEGADTRPLQFVANTGKLIPGFEKGIQGMKPGETRIITVTPDEGYGVDPSKHPLGNKTLKFKVNVVSVS
;
A
#
# COMPACT_ATOMS: atom_id res chain seq x y z
N MET A 1 -26.31 14.09 -66.40
CA MET A 1 -25.25 13.07 -66.74
C MET A 1 -24.02 13.13 -65.82
N ASP A 2 -24.02 13.98 -64.80
CA ASP A 2 -22.80 14.20 -63.95
C ASP A 2 -22.73 13.45 -62.61
N GLU A 3 -23.79 12.84 -62.18
CA GLU A 3 -23.75 12.08 -60.90
C GLU A 3 -23.09 10.70 -61.02
N LYS A 4 -23.07 10.09 -62.17
CA LYS A 4 -22.44 8.79 -62.43
C LYS A 4 -20.91 8.88 -62.53
N SER A 5 -20.34 10.03 -62.90
CA SER A 5 -18.90 10.22 -63.06
C SER A 5 -18.20 10.41 -61.69
N GLY A 6 -18.88 11.03 -60.74
CA GLY A 6 -18.40 11.25 -59.38
C GLY A 6 -18.27 9.94 -58.59
N ILE A 7 -19.23 9.02 -58.70
CA ILE A 7 -19.23 7.73 -58.03
C ILE A 7 -18.15 6.81 -58.62
N HIS A 8 -17.89 6.88 -59.93
CA HIS A 8 -16.84 6.04 -60.55
C HIS A 8 -15.43 6.52 -60.21
N ASN A 9 -15.22 7.82 -60.01
CA ASN A 9 -13.95 8.40 -59.55
C ASN A 9 -13.65 8.11 -58.06
N LEU A 10 -14.68 8.06 -57.20
CA LEU A 10 -14.57 7.66 -55.81
C LEU A 10 -14.24 6.16 -55.70
N THR A 11 -14.88 5.28 -56.46
CA THR A 11 -14.65 3.84 -56.42
C THR A 11 -13.29 3.46 -56.93
N SER A 12 -12.71 4.18 -57.88
CA SER A 12 -11.36 3.91 -58.41
C SER A 12 -10.24 4.31 -57.44
N LYS A 13 -10.43 5.35 -56.62
CA LYS A 13 -9.49 5.78 -55.54
C LYS A 13 -9.64 4.97 -54.31
N VAL A 14 -10.82 4.50 -53.95
CA VAL A 14 -11.12 3.75 -52.72
C VAL A 14 -10.83 2.25 -52.91
N GLY A 15 -10.92 1.73 -54.11
CA GLY A 15 -10.68 0.31 -54.40
C GLY A 15 -9.32 -0.24 -53.95
N PRO A 16 -8.18 0.43 -54.27
CA PRO A 16 -6.86 0.01 -53.79
C PRO A 16 -6.72 0.08 -52.26
N VAL A 17 -7.28 1.10 -51.60
CA VAL A 17 -7.27 1.25 -50.15
C VAL A 17 -8.08 0.14 -49.49
N LEU A 18 -9.28 -0.17 -49.99
CA LEU A 18 -10.11 -1.27 -49.48
C LEU A 18 -9.43 -2.63 -49.68
N SER A 19 -8.73 -2.86 -50.81
CA SER A 19 -7.96 -4.07 -51.06
C SER A 19 -6.80 -4.20 -50.09
N PHE A 20 -6.06 -3.11 -49.82
CA PHE A 20 -4.98 -3.06 -48.83
C PHE A 20 -5.51 -3.36 -47.43
N LEU A 21 -6.57 -2.68 -46.99
CA LEU A 21 -7.20 -2.89 -45.68
C LEU A 21 -7.72 -4.33 -45.54
N LYS A 22 -8.29 -4.92 -46.56
CA LYS A 22 -8.73 -6.32 -46.52
C LYS A 22 -7.56 -7.31 -46.42
N LYS A 23 -6.48 -7.08 -47.15
CA LYS A 23 -5.26 -7.92 -47.14
C LYS A 23 -4.54 -7.84 -45.79
N HIS A 24 -4.49 -6.66 -45.16
CA HIS A 24 -3.81 -6.41 -43.88
C HIS A 24 -4.77 -6.26 -42.69
N SER A 25 -5.99 -6.80 -42.81
CA SER A 25 -7.07 -6.57 -41.82
C SER A 25 -6.70 -6.91 -40.36
N VAL A 26 -5.83 -7.90 -40.14
CA VAL A 26 -5.38 -8.23 -38.77
C VAL A 26 -4.52 -7.12 -38.18
N LEU A 27 -3.58 -6.58 -38.96
CA LEU A 27 -2.72 -5.47 -38.54
C LEU A 27 -3.53 -4.19 -38.33
N VAL A 28 -4.47 -3.90 -39.23
CA VAL A 28 -5.35 -2.73 -39.13
C VAL A 28 -6.21 -2.80 -37.87
N ILE A 29 -6.79 -3.96 -37.56
CA ILE A 29 -7.59 -4.16 -36.34
C ILE A 29 -6.71 -4.03 -35.10
N LEU A 30 -5.52 -4.60 -35.09
CA LEU A 30 -4.56 -4.48 -34.00
C LEU A 30 -4.21 -3.01 -33.73
N ILE A 31 -3.80 -2.27 -34.74
CA ILE A 31 -3.45 -0.86 -34.59
C ILE A 31 -4.67 -0.06 -34.09
N ALA A 32 -5.85 -0.27 -34.67
CA ALA A 32 -7.05 0.43 -34.27
C ALA A 32 -7.40 0.20 -32.79
N ILE A 33 -7.38 -1.06 -32.34
CA ILE A 33 -7.69 -1.36 -30.94
C ILE A 33 -6.63 -0.83 -29.97
N LEU A 34 -5.35 -0.84 -30.33
CA LEU A 34 -4.29 -0.27 -29.51
C LEU A 34 -4.39 1.26 -29.40
N VAL A 35 -4.74 1.95 -30.51
CA VAL A 35 -4.99 3.40 -30.50
C VAL A 35 -6.20 3.74 -29.62
N LEU A 36 -7.28 2.94 -29.67
CA LEU A 36 -8.44 3.13 -28.81
C LEU A 36 -8.10 3.06 -27.31
N GLN A 37 -7.05 2.32 -26.92
CA GLN A 37 -6.64 2.26 -25.51
C GLN A 37 -6.01 3.56 -25.00
N TRP A 38 -5.63 4.48 -25.88
CA TRP A 38 -5.09 5.79 -25.55
C TRP A 38 -6.12 6.93 -25.65
N VAL A 39 -7.38 6.62 -26.02
CA VAL A 39 -8.45 7.63 -26.04
C VAL A 39 -8.73 8.08 -24.60
N PRO A 40 -8.82 9.40 -24.35
CA PRO A 40 -9.16 9.97 -23.05
C PRO A 40 -10.44 9.35 -22.47
N ASN A 41 -10.38 8.92 -21.22
CA ASN A 41 -11.48 8.30 -20.50
C ASN A 41 -11.40 8.70 -19.03
N ASN A 42 -11.71 9.97 -18.75
CA ASN A 42 -11.47 10.62 -17.46
C ASN A 42 -12.56 10.34 -16.42
N ASP A 43 -13.63 9.66 -16.76
CA ASP A 43 -14.77 9.36 -15.88
C ASP A 43 -15.19 7.88 -15.90
N GLY A 44 -14.49 7.04 -16.67
CA GLY A 44 -14.86 5.65 -16.87
C GLY A 44 -16.17 5.44 -17.64
N SER A 45 -16.54 6.38 -18.50
CA SER A 45 -17.76 6.32 -19.31
C SER A 45 -17.62 5.49 -20.58
N LEU A 46 -16.39 5.16 -21.00
CA LEU A 46 -16.10 4.46 -22.26
C LEU A 46 -15.54 3.06 -22.01
N PRO A 47 -15.87 2.05 -22.84
CA PRO A 47 -15.35 0.68 -22.71
C PRO A 47 -13.93 0.51 -23.22
N TRP A 48 -13.21 1.57 -23.47
CA TRP A 48 -11.81 1.64 -23.89
C TRP A 48 -11.08 2.75 -23.14
N GLY A 49 -9.82 3.02 -23.50
CA GLY A 49 -9.00 4.01 -22.80
C GLY A 49 -8.22 3.43 -21.63
N GLY A 50 -8.01 2.11 -21.57
CA GLY A 50 -7.33 1.46 -20.47
C GLY A 50 -5.87 1.89 -20.28
N MET A 51 -5.16 2.26 -21.36
CA MET A 51 -3.81 2.83 -21.26
C MET A 51 -3.85 4.29 -20.78
N TRP A 52 -4.86 5.06 -21.23
CA TRP A 52 -5.08 6.41 -20.74
C TRP A 52 -5.33 6.44 -19.22
N MET A 53 -6.22 5.58 -18.73
CA MET A 53 -6.50 5.49 -17.28
C MET A 53 -5.24 5.18 -16.47
N ARG A 54 -4.34 4.33 -16.99
CA ARG A 54 -3.07 4.01 -16.32
C ARG A 54 -2.12 5.19 -16.23
N MET A 55 -2.28 6.20 -17.04
CA MET A 55 -1.49 7.45 -16.98
C MET A 55 -2.04 8.47 -15.98
N ALA A 56 -3.22 8.23 -15.42
CA ALA A 56 -3.86 9.16 -14.48
C ALA A 56 -2.98 9.54 -13.28
N PRO A 57 -2.26 8.61 -12.60
CA PRO A 57 -1.37 8.98 -11.50
C PRO A 57 -0.23 9.93 -11.90
N ARG A 58 0.29 9.82 -13.14
CA ARG A 58 1.30 10.77 -13.64
C ARG A 58 0.78 12.19 -13.69
N GLY A 59 -0.49 12.37 -14.04
CA GLY A 59 -1.19 13.67 -14.01
C GLY A 59 -1.66 14.07 -12.62
N MET A 60 -1.34 13.26 -11.60
CA MET A 60 -1.80 13.47 -10.22
C MET A 60 -3.33 13.69 -10.13
N SER A 61 -4.08 12.87 -10.85
CA SER A 61 -5.55 12.91 -10.87
C SER A 61 -6.19 12.66 -9.50
N PHE A 62 -5.44 11.99 -8.58
CA PHE A 62 -5.84 11.86 -7.18
C PHE A 62 -6.03 13.22 -6.50
N ALA A 63 -5.26 14.26 -6.87
CA ALA A 63 -5.34 15.60 -6.30
C ALA A 63 -6.72 16.21 -6.55
N ASP A 64 -7.26 16.05 -7.77
CA ASP A 64 -8.60 16.50 -8.11
C ASP A 64 -9.68 15.77 -7.31
N SER A 65 -9.52 14.45 -7.15
CA SER A 65 -10.44 13.61 -6.39
C SER A 65 -10.45 13.99 -4.91
N ILE A 66 -9.28 14.21 -4.30
CA ILE A 66 -9.14 14.60 -2.89
C ILE A 66 -9.68 16.01 -2.67
N ALA A 67 -9.36 16.96 -3.55
CA ALA A 67 -9.88 18.32 -3.49
C ALA A 67 -11.41 18.34 -3.58
N GLN A 68 -11.98 17.55 -4.51
CA GLN A 68 -13.44 17.40 -4.64
C GLN A 68 -14.06 16.80 -3.37
N GLN A 69 -13.44 15.77 -2.80
CA GLN A 69 -13.93 15.16 -1.56
C GLN A 69 -13.85 16.14 -0.38
N SER A 70 -12.78 16.92 -0.27
CA SER A 70 -12.60 17.93 0.78
C SER A 70 -13.67 19.02 0.68
N VAL A 71 -13.92 19.55 -0.51
CA VAL A 71 -14.99 20.53 -0.76
C VAL A 71 -16.37 19.91 -0.45
N SER A 72 -16.62 18.66 -0.87
CA SER A 72 -17.87 17.96 -0.58
C SER A 72 -18.10 17.75 0.92
N ASN A 73 -17.05 17.39 1.67
CA ASN A 73 -17.10 17.24 3.12
C ASN A 73 -17.35 18.57 3.82
N PHE A 74 -16.70 19.65 3.39
CA PHE A 74 -16.95 21.00 3.89
C PHE A 74 -18.41 21.41 3.69
N VAL A 75 -18.95 21.24 2.48
CA VAL A 75 -20.36 21.55 2.17
C VAL A 75 -21.33 20.71 3.01
N ASN A 76 -21.01 19.41 3.21
CA ASN A 76 -21.81 18.54 4.09
C ASN A 76 -21.83 19.03 5.54
N GLN A 77 -20.66 19.40 6.08
CA GLN A 77 -20.54 19.91 7.46
C GLN A 77 -21.32 21.22 7.61
N GLN A 78 -21.17 22.12 6.66
CA GLN A 78 -21.90 23.39 6.65
C GLN A 78 -23.42 23.17 6.57
N ALA A 79 -23.87 22.27 5.68
CA ALA A 79 -25.29 21.93 5.57
C ALA A 79 -25.85 21.32 6.87
N GLN A 80 -25.07 20.44 7.52
CA GLN A 80 -25.45 19.86 8.81
C GLN A 80 -25.53 20.89 9.95
N GLN A 81 -24.57 21.82 10.01
CA GLN A 81 -24.59 22.89 10.99
C GLN A 81 -25.79 23.81 10.77
N MET A 82 -26.03 24.24 9.53
CA MET A 82 -27.20 25.07 9.20
C MET A 82 -28.53 24.36 9.52
N ALA A 83 -28.65 23.07 9.20
CA ALA A 83 -29.83 22.29 9.51
C ALA A 83 -30.09 22.18 11.01
N LYS A 84 -29.05 21.94 11.82
CA LYS A 84 -29.16 21.88 13.29
C LYS A 84 -29.54 23.23 13.92
N VAL A 85 -29.04 24.34 13.36
CA VAL A 85 -29.34 25.68 13.86
C VAL A 85 -30.77 26.09 13.47
N GLN A 86 -31.19 25.83 12.21
CA GLN A 86 -32.49 26.21 11.70
C GLN A 86 -33.65 25.30 12.18
N TYR A 87 -33.34 24.01 12.44
CA TYR A 87 -34.34 22.99 12.77
C TYR A 87 -33.89 22.09 13.94
N PRO A 88 -33.68 22.63 15.15
CA PRO A 88 -33.04 21.90 16.28
C PRO A 88 -33.84 20.68 16.78
N ASN A 89 -35.15 20.62 16.51
CA ASN A 89 -36.07 19.59 17.01
C ASN A 89 -36.63 18.68 15.90
N LEU A 90 -36.04 18.70 14.70
CA LEU A 90 -36.54 17.90 13.58
C LEU A 90 -36.17 16.42 13.75
N PRO A 91 -37.09 15.45 13.54
CA PRO A 91 -36.75 14.02 13.55
C PRO A 91 -35.67 13.66 12.51
N ASP A 92 -34.76 12.70 12.82
CA ASP A 92 -33.60 12.35 12.03
C ASP A 92 -33.90 12.09 10.54
N ALA A 93 -35.00 11.39 10.24
CA ALA A 93 -35.36 11.10 8.86
C ALA A 93 -35.65 12.37 8.03
N ASN A 94 -36.30 13.34 8.64
CA ASN A 94 -36.61 14.64 8.00
C ASN A 94 -35.40 15.57 7.98
N LEU A 95 -34.55 15.49 9.02
CA LEU A 95 -33.29 16.23 9.12
C LEU A 95 -32.32 15.86 7.97
N GLN A 96 -32.22 14.58 7.61
CA GLN A 96 -31.39 14.14 6.48
C GLN A 96 -31.86 14.71 5.14
N LYS A 97 -33.18 14.84 4.95
CA LYS A 97 -33.73 15.48 3.75
C LYS A 97 -33.37 16.96 3.69
N VAL A 98 -33.54 17.68 4.80
CA VAL A 98 -33.16 19.11 4.90
C VAL A 98 -31.68 19.31 4.64
N ILE A 99 -30.80 18.44 5.21
CA ILE A 99 -29.37 18.49 4.95
C ILE A 99 -29.09 18.30 3.46
N SER A 100 -29.77 17.35 2.80
CA SER A 100 -29.59 17.10 1.36
C SER A 100 -30.00 18.31 0.52
N ASP A 101 -31.13 18.94 0.84
CA ASP A 101 -31.63 20.12 0.13
C ASP A 101 -30.71 21.33 0.35
N LEU A 102 -30.26 21.57 1.59
CA LEU A 102 -29.27 22.61 1.90
C LEU A 102 -27.94 22.38 1.18
N LYS A 103 -27.45 21.14 1.16
CA LYS A 103 -26.25 20.78 0.40
C LYS A 103 -26.38 21.12 -1.07
N GLN A 104 -27.50 20.77 -1.70
CA GLN A 104 -27.75 21.06 -3.11
C GLN A 104 -27.84 22.57 -3.35
N LYS A 105 -28.48 23.33 -2.44
CA LYS A 105 -28.54 24.78 -2.49
C LYS A 105 -27.15 25.41 -2.42
N ILE A 106 -26.32 25.02 -1.43
CA ILE A 106 -24.93 25.52 -1.29
C ILE A 106 -24.12 25.24 -2.55
N LEU A 107 -24.21 24.00 -3.10
CA LEU A 107 -23.51 23.62 -4.32
C LEU A 107 -23.93 24.44 -5.53
N THR A 108 -25.21 24.81 -5.62
CA THR A 108 -25.74 25.58 -6.77
C THR A 108 -25.41 27.07 -6.64
N GLU A 109 -25.62 27.65 -5.46
CA GLU A 109 -25.43 29.09 -5.22
C GLU A 109 -23.95 29.48 -5.21
N ASN A 110 -23.05 28.58 -4.76
CA ASN A 110 -21.63 28.87 -4.63
C ASN A 110 -20.77 28.10 -5.66
N ALA A 111 -21.34 27.60 -6.75
CA ALA A 111 -20.65 26.69 -7.68
C ALA A 111 -19.31 27.24 -8.19
N ALA A 112 -19.24 28.53 -8.55
CA ALA A 112 -18.01 29.16 -9.05
C ALA A 112 -16.92 29.24 -7.96
N GLN A 113 -17.29 29.62 -6.73
CA GLN A 113 -16.37 29.74 -5.60
C GLN A 113 -15.86 28.38 -5.15
N LEU A 114 -16.75 27.39 -5.03
CA LEU A 114 -16.38 26.01 -4.68
C LEU A 114 -15.49 25.39 -5.76
N GLY A 115 -15.74 25.68 -7.04
CA GLY A 115 -14.88 25.24 -8.14
C GLY A 115 -13.49 25.89 -8.10
N ALA A 116 -13.41 27.17 -7.78
CA ALA A 116 -12.13 27.85 -7.60
C ALA A 116 -11.33 27.27 -6.42
N GLU A 117 -12.00 27.01 -5.29
CA GLU A 117 -11.40 26.40 -4.11
C GLU A 117 -10.93 24.96 -4.38
N GLN A 118 -11.74 24.17 -5.11
CA GLN A 118 -11.33 22.83 -5.54
C GLN A 118 -10.06 22.88 -6.38
N ASN A 119 -9.96 23.80 -7.35
CA ASN A 119 -8.78 23.95 -8.19
C ASN A 119 -7.56 24.41 -7.40
N ARG A 120 -7.73 25.32 -6.43
CA ARG A 120 -6.68 25.77 -5.53
C ARG A 120 -6.12 24.62 -4.70
N LEU A 121 -7.00 23.87 -4.04
CA LEU A 121 -6.62 22.69 -3.25
C LEU A 121 -5.93 21.62 -4.12
N ALA A 122 -6.46 21.35 -5.31
CA ALA A 122 -5.84 20.39 -6.21
C ALA A 122 -4.44 20.83 -6.66
N SER A 123 -4.23 22.13 -6.87
CA SER A 123 -2.90 22.68 -7.21
C SER A 123 -1.94 22.56 -6.03
N GLU A 124 -2.37 22.88 -4.83
CA GLU A 124 -1.61 22.74 -3.59
C GLU A 124 -1.20 21.29 -3.34
N ILE A 125 -2.14 20.35 -3.49
CA ILE A 125 -1.84 18.91 -3.39
C ILE A 125 -0.77 18.50 -4.40
N ARG A 126 -0.88 18.91 -5.68
CA ARG A 126 0.12 18.58 -6.70
C ARG A 126 1.50 19.15 -6.36
N GLU A 127 1.58 20.33 -5.73
CA GLU A 127 2.82 20.91 -5.25
C GLU A 127 3.52 20.01 -4.25
N HIS A 128 2.82 19.61 -3.20
CA HIS A 128 3.32 18.77 -2.11
C HIS A 128 3.61 17.31 -2.49
N TYR A 129 3.12 16.86 -3.65
CA TYR A 129 3.34 15.50 -4.17
C TYR A 129 4.28 15.46 -5.37
N SER A 130 5.15 16.47 -5.51
CA SER A 130 6.14 16.54 -6.57
C SER A 130 7.52 16.94 -6.05
N TYR A 131 8.55 16.45 -6.74
CA TYR A 131 9.94 16.79 -6.50
C TYR A 131 10.55 17.45 -7.73
N GLU A 132 11.62 18.20 -7.54
CA GLU A 132 12.37 18.84 -8.62
C GLU A 132 13.71 18.13 -8.83
N GLU A 133 14.01 17.79 -10.08
CA GLU A 133 15.29 17.20 -10.49
C GLU A 133 15.64 17.69 -11.89
N ASN A 134 16.91 18.09 -12.09
CA ASN A 134 17.43 18.65 -13.35
C ASN A 134 16.61 19.86 -13.88
N GLY A 135 16.09 20.70 -12.98
CA GLY A 135 15.26 21.87 -13.34
C GLY A 135 13.87 21.52 -13.89
N ARG A 136 13.39 20.31 -13.64
CA ARG A 136 12.07 19.82 -14.02
C ARG A 136 11.33 19.25 -12.82
N LYS A 137 10.02 19.45 -12.80
CA LYS A 137 9.15 18.95 -11.75
C LYS A 137 8.51 17.64 -12.16
N PHE A 138 8.56 16.66 -11.26
CA PHE A 138 8.04 15.31 -11.44
C PHE A 138 7.18 14.89 -10.24
N GLY A 139 6.19 14.02 -10.45
CA GLY A 139 5.44 13.43 -9.35
C GLY A 139 6.19 12.28 -8.67
N TYR A 140 5.97 12.12 -7.36
CA TYR A 140 6.42 10.91 -6.65
C TYR A 140 5.69 9.67 -7.17
N MET A 141 6.33 8.50 -7.08
CA MET A 141 5.68 7.23 -7.38
C MET A 141 4.58 6.93 -6.35
N PRO A 142 3.39 6.49 -6.79
CA PRO A 142 2.29 6.14 -5.88
C PRO A 142 2.57 4.93 -5.00
N ASP A 143 3.42 4.01 -5.44
CA ASP A 143 3.80 2.81 -4.71
C ASP A 143 5.20 2.96 -4.08
N ILE A 144 5.41 2.33 -2.90
CA ILE A 144 6.68 2.39 -2.16
C ILE A 144 7.65 1.26 -2.51
N ASP A 145 7.16 0.10 -2.93
CA ASP A 145 8.01 -1.04 -3.27
C ASP A 145 9.01 -0.75 -4.42
N PRO A 146 8.65 0.03 -5.45
CA PRO A 146 9.60 0.43 -6.50
C PRO A 146 10.85 1.16 -6.02
N TYR A 147 10.81 1.82 -4.85
CA TYR A 147 11.99 2.51 -4.30
C TYR A 147 13.14 1.56 -3.96
N PHE A 148 12.84 0.29 -3.64
CA PHE A 148 13.87 -0.75 -3.51
C PHE A 148 14.65 -0.93 -4.82
N TYR A 149 13.95 -1.09 -5.92
CA TYR A 149 14.57 -1.29 -7.23
C TYR A 149 15.20 -0.01 -7.78
N LEU A 150 14.67 1.17 -7.43
CA LEU A 150 15.27 2.47 -7.78
C LEU A 150 16.65 2.64 -7.18
N ARG A 151 16.84 2.26 -5.91
CA ARG A 151 18.15 2.29 -5.28
C ARG A 151 19.14 1.36 -6.00
N ASN A 152 18.72 0.14 -6.27
CA ASN A 152 19.53 -0.84 -6.99
C ASN A 152 19.84 -0.35 -8.43
N ALA A 153 18.88 0.29 -9.12
CA ALA A 153 19.09 0.89 -10.43
C ALA A 153 20.07 2.08 -10.41
N ARG A 154 20.04 2.89 -9.34
CA ARG A 154 21.04 3.93 -9.10
C ARG A 154 22.46 3.32 -8.96
N ASN A 155 22.60 2.25 -8.19
CA ASN A 155 23.87 1.52 -8.10
C ASN A 155 24.33 0.99 -9.46
N VAL A 156 23.42 0.46 -10.29
CA VAL A 156 23.76 0.00 -11.65
C VAL A 156 24.23 1.17 -12.53
N LEU A 157 23.64 2.35 -12.42
CA LEU A 157 24.10 3.54 -13.18
C LEU A 157 25.49 4.03 -12.74
N GLU A 158 25.74 4.04 -11.43
CA GLU A 158 26.95 4.60 -10.83
C GLU A 158 28.09 3.58 -10.78
N LYS A 159 27.81 2.33 -10.45
CA LYS A 159 28.80 1.27 -10.15
C LYS A 159 28.82 0.13 -11.18
N GLY A 160 27.78 0.03 -12.02
CA GLY A 160 27.62 -1.06 -12.98
C GLY A 160 26.99 -2.36 -12.42
N HIS A 161 26.63 -2.38 -11.13
CA HIS A 161 26.05 -3.53 -10.44
C HIS A 161 25.05 -3.10 -9.37
N THR A 162 24.23 -4.02 -8.85
CA THR A 162 23.16 -3.72 -7.88
C THR A 162 23.64 -3.61 -6.44
N TYR A 163 24.77 -4.23 -6.09
CA TYR A 163 25.30 -4.30 -4.72
C TYR A 163 26.10 -3.07 -4.32
N ASP A 164 26.32 -2.90 -3.02
CA ASP A 164 27.16 -1.81 -2.48
C ASP A 164 28.61 -2.22 -2.41
N GLU A 165 28.89 -3.42 -1.88
CA GLU A 165 30.24 -3.96 -1.69
C GLU A 165 30.26 -5.49 -1.78
N LEU A 166 31.45 -6.07 -1.83
CA LEU A 166 31.68 -7.51 -1.70
C LEU A 166 32.14 -7.81 -0.28
N ARG A 167 31.35 -8.59 0.47
CA ARG A 167 31.73 -9.15 1.77
C ARG A 167 32.04 -10.62 1.61
N ASP A 168 33.26 -11.02 1.90
CA ASP A 168 33.74 -12.41 1.73
C ASP A 168 33.44 -12.99 0.33
N GLY A 169 33.49 -12.14 -0.69
CA GLY A 169 33.17 -12.50 -2.07
C GLY A 169 31.67 -12.55 -2.41
N VAL A 170 30.79 -12.25 -1.47
CA VAL A 170 29.33 -12.20 -1.67
C VAL A 170 28.90 -10.75 -1.96
N PRO A 171 28.22 -10.50 -3.11
CA PRO A 171 27.58 -9.22 -3.38
C PRO A 171 26.58 -8.85 -2.28
N THR A 172 26.79 -7.73 -1.60
CA THR A 172 26.03 -7.34 -0.41
C THR A 172 25.39 -5.96 -0.59
N ASP A 173 24.11 -5.84 -0.26
CA ASP A 173 23.41 -4.59 -0.02
C ASP A 173 23.56 -4.22 1.47
N THR A 174 24.37 -3.21 1.76
CA THR A 174 24.69 -2.78 3.14
C THR A 174 23.58 -1.99 3.80
N HIS A 175 22.60 -1.52 3.04
CA HIS A 175 21.50 -0.72 3.56
C HIS A 175 20.30 -1.55 4.01
N VAL A 176 20.27 -2.82 3.70
CA VAL A 176 19.25 -3.80 4.15
C VAL A 176 19.77 -4.50 5.42
N ILE A 177 18.92 -4.65 6.42
CA ILE A 177 19.28 -5.27 7.72
C ILE A 177 20.57 -4.64 8.30
N ALA A 178 20.66 -3.32 8.24
CA ALA A 178 21.84 -2.62 8.73
C ALA A 178 22.10 -2.91 10.23
N PRO A 179 23.36 -3.01 10.66
CA PRO A 179 24.62 -2.82 9.89
C PRO A 179 25.13 -4.08 9.16
N VAL A 180 24.46 -5.21 9.32
CA VAL A 180 24.91 -6.51 8.81
C VAL A 180 24.90 -6.55 7.29
N GLY A 181 23.87 -5.98 6.67
CA GLY A 181 23.62 -6.12 5.25
C GLY A 181 22.93 -7.44 4.89
N ALA A 182 22.54 -7.56 3.63
CA ALA A 182 21.98 -8.79 3.08
C ALA A 182 22.57 -9.06 1.69
N PRO A 183 22.51 -10.33 1.19
CA PRO A 183 22.84 -10.60 -0.20
C PRO A 183 22.05 -9.69 -1.15
N ALA A 184 22.75 -9.07 -2.09
CA ALA A 184 22.17 -8.13 -3.01
C ALA A 184 21.11 -8.77 -3.92
N ASP A 185 20.13 -8.00 -4.35
CA ASP A 185 19.12 -8.42 -5.31
C ASP A 185 19.77 -8.90 -6.62
N THR A 186 19.46 -10.11 -7.03
CA THR A 186 19.93 -10.73 -8.27
C THR A 186 18.94 -10.63 -9.42
N SER A 187 17.81 -9.92 -9.22
CA SER A 187 16.81 -9.73 -10.25
C SER A 187 17.32 -8.81 -11.37
N TRP A 188 16.73 -8.93 -12.56
CA TRP A 188 17.05 -8.05 -13.66
C TRP A 188 16.11 -6.83 -13.73
N HIS A 189 15.25 -6.67 -12.77
CA HIS A 189 14.33 -5.55 -12.72
C HIS A 189 15.02 -4.18 -12.64
N PRO A 190 16.07 -3.96 -11.79
CA PRO A 190 16.83 -2.71 -11.78
C PRO A 190 17.47 -2.37 -13.14
N PHE A 191 17.96 -3.40 -13.86
CA PHE A 191 18.52 -3.19 -15.20
C PHE A 191 17.44 -2.78 -16.22
N THR A 192 16.21 -3.23 -16.05
CA THR A 192 15.06 -2.76 -16.86
C THR A 192 14.83 -1.26 -16.66
N TYR A 193 14.90 -0.77 -15.42
CA TYR A 193 14.80 0.65 -15.12
C TYR A 193 15.91 1.47 -15.81
N VAL A 194 17.15 1.01 -15.67
CA VAL A 194 18.31 1.65 -16.33
C VAL A 194 18.16 1.66 -17.85
N PHE A 195 17.69 0.56 -18.43
CA PHE A 195 17.42 0.49 -19.87
C PHE A 195 16.37 1.51 -20.32
N ILE A 196 15.22 1.54 -19.61
CA ILE A 196 14.15 2.50 -19.91
C ILE A 196 14.66 3.94 -19.73
N PHE A 197 15.38 4.22 -18.66
CA PHE A 197 15.98 5.54 -18.41
C PHE A 197 16.91 5.96 -19.55
N LYS A 198 17.87 5.10 -19.96
CA LYS A 198 18.78 5.39 -21.06
C LYS A 198 18.06 5.63 -22.37
N VAL A 199 17.04 4.83 -22.69
CA VAL A 199 16.24 5.02 -23.92
C VAL A 199 15.45 6.33 -23.86
N MET A 200 14.80 6.64 -22.73
CA MET A 200 13.98 7.86 -22.61
C MET A 200 14.85 9.13 -22.57
N SER A 201 16.05 9.05 -22.01
CA SER A 201 17.01 10.16 -21.99
C SER A 201 17.46 10.61 -23.39
N ILE A 202 17.39 9.72 -24.41
CA ILE A 202 17.67 10.09 -25.81
C ILE A 202 16.61 11.09 -26.33
N PHE A 203 15.36 10.95 -25.89
CA PHE A 203 14.22 11.75 -26.38
C PHE A 203 13.84 12.90 -25.46
N SER A 204 14.23 12.83 -24.19
CA SER A 204 13.85 13.81 -23.15
C SER A 204 15.06 14.10 -22.23
N SER A 205 15.81 15.13 -22.59
CA SER A 205 16.91 15.60 -21.72
C SER A 205 16.38 16.03 -20.34
N GLY A 206 17.09 15.65 -19.28
CA GLY A 206 16.73 16.01 -17.90
C GLY A 206 15.60 15.14 -17.29
N ILE A 207 15.21 14.02 -17.91
CA ILE A 207 14.31 13.06 -17.26
C ILE A 207 15.02 12.44 -16.04
N SER A 208 14.28 12.28 -14.93
CA SER A 208 14.82 11.59 -13.74
C SER A 208 14.77 10.07 -13.89
N LEU A 209 15.62 9.37 -13.12
CA LEU A 209 15.58 7.90 -13.08
C LEU A 209 14.19 7.41 -12.57
N MET A 210 13.64 8.05 -11.54
CA MET A 210 12.35 7.70 -10.96
C MET A 210 11.22 7.89 -11.97
N GLU A 211 11.15 9.03 -12.67
CA GLU A 211 10.15 9.29 -13.71
C GLU A 211 10.23 8.26 -14.84
N ALA A 212 11.44 7.95 -15.34
CA ALA A 212 11.62 6.97 -16.41
C ALA A 212 11.21 5.56 -15.96
N SER A 213 11.58 5.16 -14.75
CA SER A 213 11.23 3.85 -14.19
C SER A 213 9.73 3.67 -14.00
N ALA A 214 9.02 4.76 -13.66
CA ALA A 214 7.57 4.77 -13.50
C ALA A 214 6.79 4.39 -14.78
N PHE A 215 7.44 4.45 -15.97
CA PHE A 215 6.84 3.98 -17.23
C PHE A 215 6.94 2.47 -17.45
N SER A 216 7.68 1.72 -16.64
CA SER A 216 7.85 0.27 -16.84
C SER A 216 6.52 -0.49 -16.94
N PRO A 217 5.52 -0.32 -16.05
CA PRO A 217 4.24 -1.02 -16.19
C PRO A 217 3.51 -0.65 -17.49
N ILE A 218 3.59 0.61 -17.91
CA ILE A 218 2.95 1.10 -19.14
C ILE A 218 3.50 0.36 -20.38
N ILE A 219 4.84 0.25 -20.46
CA ILE A 219 5.53 -0.40 -21.59
C ILE A 219 5.18 -1.89 -21.64
N PHE A 220 5.28 -2.61 -20.53
CA PHE A 220 5.05 -4.05 -20.49
C PHE A 220 3.57 -4.42 -20.64
N ILE A 221 2.65 -3.63 -20.09
CA ILE A 221 1.21 -3.86 -20.31
C ILE A 221 0.85 -3.58 -21.77
N PHE A 222 1.38 -2.52 -22.39
CA PHE A 222 1.16 -2.29 -23.83
C PHE A 222 1.63 -3.47 -24.68
N ALA A 223 2.82 -4.02 -24.38
CA ALA A 223 3.30 -5.25 -25.03
C ALA A 223 2.38 -6.45 -24.75
N SER A 224 1.86 -6.56 -23.53
CA SER A 224 0.91 -7.63 -23.13
C SER A 224 -0.40 -7.55 -23.90
N LEU A 225 -0.90 -6.36 -24.22
CA LEU A 225 -2.11 -6.19 -25.06
C LEU A 225 -1.89 -6.76 -26.47
N ILE A 226 -0.70 -6.55 -27.04
CA ILE A 226 -0.31 -7.10 -28.35
C ILE A 226 -0.28 -8.64 -28.27
N LEU A 227 0.32 -9.20 -27.23
CA LEU A 227 0.40 -10.65 -27.04
C LEU A 227 -0.99 -11.27 -26.83
N ALA A 228 -1.83 -10.65 -26.01
CA ALA A 228 -3.21 -11.09 -25.78
C ALA A 228 -4.03 -11.10 -27.09
N PHE A 229 -3.85 -10.09 -27.94
CA PHE A 229 -4.46 -10.05 -29.27
C PHE A 229 -4.08 -11.27 -30.09
N PHE A 230 -2.78 -11.60 -30.19
CA PHE A 230 -2.33 -12.74 -31.01
C PHE A 230 -2.71 -14.09 -30.41
N VAL A 231 -2.70 -14.25 -29.09
CA VAL A 231 -3.17 -15.47 -28.41
C VAL A 231 -4.66 -15.68 -28.67
N ALA A 232 -5.48 -14.65 -28.44
CA ALA A 232 -6.93 -14.72 -28.66
C ALA A 232 -7.30 -14.86 -30.14
N LEU A 233 -6.53 -14.27 -31.07
CA LEU A 233 -6.74 -14.41 -32.50
C LEU A 233 -6.73 -15.88 -32.94
N ARG A 234 -5.90 -16.71 -32.34
CA ARG A 234 -5.77 -18.14 -32.65
C ARG A 234 -6.93 -18.98 -32.14
N VAL A 235 -7.50 -18.68 -30.99
CA VAL A 235 -8.54 -19.50 -30.36
C VAL A 235 -9.94 -18.91 -30.51
N ALA A 236 -10.05 -17.59 -30.62
CA ALA A 236 -11.32 -16.86 -30.66
C ALA A 236 -11.51 -16.02 -31.96
N GLY A 237 -10.54 -16.00 -32.89
CA GLY A 237 -10.62 -15.23 -34.13
C GLY A 237 -10.57 -13.71 -33.90
N LYS A 238 -10.88 -12.94 -34.98
CA LYS A 238 -10.71 -11.47 -34.95
C LYS A 238 -11.56 -10.76 -33.92
N ILE A 239 -12.82 -11.11 -33.75
CA ILE A 239 -13.73 -10.53 -32.74
C ILE A 239 -13.21 -10.85 -31.35
N GLY A 240 -12.84 -12.11 -31.11
CA GLY A 240 -12.25 -12.50 -29.83
C GLY A 240 -10.95 -11.78 -29.52
N ALA A 241 -10.09 -11.52 -30.53
CA ALA A 241 -8.85 -10.77 -30.34
C ALA A 241 -9.11 -9.33 -29.87
N VAL A 242 -10.08 -8.64 -30.46
CA VAL A 242 -10.52 -7.29 -30.03
C VAL A 242 -11.03 -7.34 -28.60
N VAL A 243 -11.92 -8.30 -28.30
CA VAL A 243 -12.53 -8.44 -26.96
C VAL A 243 -11.48 -8.74 -25.90
N ALA A 244 -10.54 -9.69 -26.15
CA ALA A 244 -9.47 -10.02 -25.19
C ALA A 244 -8.57 -8.82 -24.90
N THR A 245 -8.17 -8.08 -25.94
CA THR A 245 -7.30 -6.91 -25.79
C THR A 245 -7.99 -5.82 -24.98
N THR A 246 -9.27 -5.49 -25.28
CA THR A 246 -10.05 -4.50 -24.56
C THR A 246 -10.27 -4.95 -23.12
N MET A 247 -10.68 -6.21 -22.90
CA MET A 247 -10.90 -6.77 -21.58
C MET A 247 -9.63 -6.67 -20.72
N LEU A 248 -8.48 -7.12 -21.24
CA LEU A 248 -7.20 -7.06 -20.52
C LEU A 248 -6.79 -5.62 -20.18
N ALA A 249 -7.07 -4.68 -21.08
CA ALA A 249 -6.73 -3.27 -20.89
C ALA A 249 -7.49 -2.61 -19.74
N ILE A 250 -8.78 -2.99 -19.53
CA ILE A 250 -9.67 -2.35 -18.56
C ILE A 250 -10.06 -3.26 -17.38
N LEU A 251 -9.41 -4.42 -17.23
CA LEU A 251 -9.74 -5.36 -16.16
C LEU A 251 -9.33 -4.81 -14.79
N PRO A 252 -10.26 -4.69 -13.80
CA PRO A 252 -9.94 -4.17 -12.47
C PRO A 252 -8.76 -4.89 -11.80
N ALA A 253 -8.72 -6.22 -11.88
CA ALA A 253 -7.63 -7.05 -11.35
C ALA A 253 -6.23 -6.66 -11.84
N ILE A 254 -6.11 -6.05 -13.01
CA ILE A 254 -4.83 -5.65 -13.59
C ILE A 254 -4.59 -4.15 -13.44
N ILE A 255 -5.63 -3.34 -13.70
CA ILE A 255 -5.47 -1.89 -13.73
C ILE A 255 -5.10 -1.31 -12.36
N GLY A 256 -5.55 -1.92 -11.27
CA GLY A 256 -5.19 -1.52 -9.91
C GLY A 256 -3.72 -1.75 -9.54
N ARG A 257 -2.99 -2.58 -10.30
CA ARG A 257 -1.60 -2.98 -10.02
C ARG A 257 -0.60 -2.51 -11.09
N THR A 258 -1.07 -1.87 -12.14
CA THR A 258 -0.25 -1.51 -13.30
C THR A 258 -0.42 -0.07 -13.81
N PRO A 259 -0.83 0.91 -12.99
CA PRO A 259 -0.77 2.31 -13.38
C PRO A 259 0.68 2.81 -13.46
N TRP A 260 0.87 3.99 -14.00
CA TRP A 260 2.14 4.70 -13.97
C TRP A 260 2.63 4.82 -12.51
N GLY A 261 3.89 4.48 -12.28
CA GLY A 261 4.52 4.53 -10.95
C GLY A 261 4.28 3.30 -10.05
N HIS A 262 3.34 2.38 -10.39
CA HIS A 262 3.26 1.06 -9.76
C HIS A 262 4.29 0.14 -10.43
N ALA A 263 5.53 0.50 -10.28
CA ALA A 263 6.63 -0.07 -11.03
C ALA A 263 7.31 -1.25 -10.32
N ASP A 264 6.57 -2.01 -9.50
CA ASP A 264 6.98 -3.31 -8.96
C ASP A 264 6.96 -4.39 -10.06
N THR A 265 7.19 -5.63 -9.71
CA THR A 265 7.30 -6.78 -10.61
C THR A 265 5.97 -7.32 -11.15
N ASP A 266 4.84 -6.74 -10.75
CA ASP A 266 3.49 -7.22 -11.05
C ASP A 266 3.17 -7.27 -12.56
N PHE A 267 3.62 -6.31 -13.34
CA PHE A 267 3.37 -6.30 -14.77
C PHE A 267 4.08 -7.44 -15.53
N TYR A 268 5.15 -8.01 -14.99
CA TYR A 268 5.79 -9.20 -15.54
C TYR A 268 4.90 -10.45 -15.44
N GLN A 269 4.05 -10.49 -14.42
CA GLN A 269 3.09 -11.59 -14.19
C GLN A 269 1.98 -11.60 -15.26
N VAL A 270 1.81 -10.51 -16.00
CA VAL A 270 0.91 -10.41 -17.15
C VAL A 270 1.67 -10.69 -18.44
N PHE A 271 2.86 -10.13 -18.59
CA PHE A 271 3.63 -10.15 -19.83
C PHE A 271 4.23 -11.54 -20.15
N PHE A 272 5.00 -12.11 -19.22
CA PHE A 272 5.72 -13.37 -19.50
C PHE A 272 4.79 -14.55 -19.76
N PRO A 273 3.71 -14.78 -19.00
CA PRO A 273 2.79 -15.87 -19.28
C PRO A 273 2.14 -15.75 -20.66
N LEU A 274 1.74 -14.55 -21.06
CA LEU A 274 1.20 -14.32 -22.42
C LEU A 274 2.24 -14.59 -23.50
N LEU A 275 3.48 -14.18 -23.29
CA LEU A 275 4.58 -14.43 -24.24
C LEU A 275 4.87 -15.93 -24.38
N ILE A 276 4.96 -16.65 -23.24
CA ILE A 276 5.19 -18.10 -23.22
C ILE A 276 4.06 -18.84 -23.94
N VAL A 277 2.80 -18.52 -23.61
CA VAL A 277 1.63 -19.14 -24.22
C VAL A 277 1.56 -18.83 -25.72
N TRP A 278 1.87 -17.61 -26.13
CA TRP A 278 1.93 -17.23 -27.53
C TRP A 278 2.98 -18.02 -28.32
N LEU A 279 4.19 -18.16 -27.77
CA LEU A 279 5.27 -18.95 -28.38
C LEU A 279 4.91 -20.44 -28.42
N LEU A 280 4.29 -20.98 -27.39
CA LEU A 280 3.78 -22.35 -27.40
C LEU A 280 2.70 -22.55 -28.47
N PHE A 281 1.82 -21.58 -28.69
CA PHE A 281 0.83 -21.66 -29.77
C PHE A 281 1.49 -21.65 -31.14
N ILE A 282 2.58 -20.90 -31.35
CA ILE A 282 3.38 -20.97 -32.57
C ILE A 282 4.00 -22.36 -32.72
N ALA A 283 4.55 -22.94 -31.66
CA ALA A 283 5.10 -24.28 -31.65
C ALA A 283 4.04 -25.35 -31.98
N ILE A 284 2.85 -25.25 -31.40
CA ILE A 284 1.72 -26.14 -31.65
C ILE A 284 1.27 -26.07 -33.11
N ASP A 285 1.29 -24.91 -33.76
CA ASP A 285 0.89 -24.75 -35.15
C ASP A 285 2.01 -25.08 -36.16
N ALA A 286 3.25 -25.26 -35.66
CA ALA A 286 4.41 -25.51 -36.52
C ALA A 286 4.27 -26.80 -37.33
N LYS A 287 4.56 -26.70 -38.65
CA LYS A 287 4.45 -27.82 -39.61
C LYS A 287 5.63 -28.77 -39.53
N SER A 288 6.84 -28.26 -39.26
CA SER A 288 8.04 -29.09 -39.23
C SER A 288 8.46 -29.41 -37.77
N LEU A 289 9.12 -30.56 -37.58
CA LEU A 289 9.68 -30.96 -36.31
C LEU A 289 10.69 -29.92 -35.80
N LYS A 290 11.60 -29.45 -36.67
CA LYS A 290 12.61 -28.45 -36.32
C LYS A 290 11.99 -27.14 -35.83
N SER A 291 10.99 -26.63 -36.55
CA SER A 291 10.28 -25.39 -36.11
C SER A 291 9.54 -25.56 -34.79
N ARG A 292 8.95 -26.73 -34.56
CA ARG A 292 8.25 -27.06 -33.30
C ARG A 292 9.23 -27.08 -32.12
N MET A 293 10.34 -27.80 -32.27
CA MET A 293 11.40 -27.85 -31.24
C MET A 293 11.96 -26.46 -30.96
N LEU A 294 12.22 -25.67 -32.00
CA LEU A 294 12.74 -24.32 -31.85
C LEU A 294 11.81 -23.43 -31.06
N TRP A 295 10.52 -23.34 -31.43
CA TRP A 295 9.57 -22.45 -30.76
C TRP A 295 9.18 -22.92 -29.37
N SER A 296 9.06 -24.25 -29.15
CA SER A 296 8.80 -24.75 -27.78
C SER A 296 10.03 -24.62 -26.90
N GLY A 297 11.23 -24.85 -27.40
CA GLY A 297 12.48 -24.61 -26.65
C GLY A 297 12.67 -23.12 -26.35
N PHE A 298 12.32 -22.24 -27.27
CA PHE A 298 12.38 -20.79 -27.05
C PHE A 298 11.33 -20.33 -26.01
N ALA A 299 10.11 -20.90 -26.01
CA ALA A 299 9.14 -20.66 -24.97
C ALA A 299 9.68 -21.08 -23.60
N GLY A 300 10.36 -22.23 -23.52
CA GLY A 300 11.06 -22.68 -22.32
C GLY A 300 12.20 -21.75 -21.90
N ALA A 301 13.01 -21.29 -22.86
CA ALA A 301 14.08 -20.32 -22.60
C ALA A 301 13.53 -19.01 -22.03
N VAL A 302 12.39 -18.50 -22.55
CA VAL A 302 11.70 -17.32 -22.01
C VAL A 302 11.23 -17.56 -20.58
N LEU A 303 10.77 -18.76 -20.24
CA LEU A 303 10.46 -19.12 -18.86
C LEU A 303 11.72 -19.11 -17.98
N GLY A 304 12.83 -19.62 -18.48
CA GLY A 304 14.13 -19.53 -17.80
C GLY A 304 14.55 -18.06 -17.55
N PHE A 305 14.34 -17.15 -18.51
CA PHE A 305 14.55 -15.71 -18.30
C PHE A 305 13.59 -15.12 -17.26
N TYR A 306 12.35 -15.57 -17.20
CA TYR A 306 11.36 -15.07 -16.24
C TYR A 306 11.79 -15.26 -14.80
N THR A 307 12.64 -16.26 -14.49
CA THR A 307 13.22 -16.48 -13.15
C THR A 307 13.94 -15.25 -12.58
N LYS A 308 14.47 -14.37 -13.44
CA LYS A 308 15.17 -13.15 -13.06
C LYS A 308 14.27 -11.93 -12.85
N PHE A 309 12.97 -12.08 -13.05
CA PHE A 309 12.02 -10.98 -12.94
C PHE A 309 10.97 -11.20 -11.83
N TRP A 310 10.64 -12.47 -11.52
CA TRP A 310 9.67 -12.78 -10.48
C TRP A 310 9.84 -14.21 -9.96
N THR A 311 9.83 -14.38 -8.67
CA THR A 311 10.05 -15.68 -8.00
C THR A 311 8.91 -16.68 -8.20
N GLY A 312 7.69 -16.21 -8.51
CA GLY A 312 6.53 -17.06 -8.76
C GLY A 312 6.45 -17.67 -10.16
N TYR A 313 7.50 -17.58 -10.99
CA TYR A 313 7.54 -18.11 -12.37
C TYR A 313 7.16 -19.60 -12.50
N TRP A 314 7.33 -20.38 -11.46
CA TRP A 314 7.08 -21.83 -11.41
C TRP A 314 5.65 -22.20 -11.77
N TYR A 315 4.64 -21.38 -11.46
CA TYR A 315 3.24 -21.70 -11.70
C TYR A 315 2.92 -21.92 -13.19
N ILE A 316 3.50 -21.13 -14.11
CA ILE A 316 3.27 -21.31 -15.56
C ILE A 316 4.02 -22.52 -16.11
N PHE A 317 5.17 -22.86 -15.50
CA PHE A 317 5.87 -24.12 -15.81
C PHE A 317 4.98 -25.31 -15.47
N ASP A 318 4.38 -25.33 -14.27
CA ASP A 318 3.49 -26.39 -13.82
C ASP A 318 2.21 -26.48 -14.65
N PHE A 319 1.64 -25.34 -15.04
CA PHE A 319 0.45 -25.31 -15.87
C PHE A 319 0.72 -25.86 -17.29
N VAL A 320 1.84 -25.52 -17.89
CA VAL A 320 2.26 -26.08 -19.17
C VAL A 320 2.54 -27.59 -19.03
N GLY A 321 3.24 -28.00 -17.97
CA GLY A 321 3.48 -29.40 -17.65
C GLY A 321 2.22 -30.21 -17.49
N GLY A 322 1.30 -29.70 -16.67
CA GLY A 322 -0.02 -30.33 -16.45
C GLY A 322 -0.85 -30.44 -17.72
N ALA A 323 -0.85 -29.39 -18.55
CA ALA A 323 -1.56 -29.41 -19.82
C ALA A 323 -1.00 -30.44 -20.80
N LEU A 324 0.32 -30.52 -20.92
CA LEU A 324 0.97 -31.52 -21.77
C LEU A 324 0.77 -32.94 -21.23
N ALA A 325 0.82 -33.12 -19.89
CA ALA A 325 0.57 -34.41 -19.28
C ALA A 325 -0.89 -34.88 -19.52
N ILE A 326 -1.89 -34.02 -19.32
CA ILE A 326 -3.30 -34.35 -19.60
C ILE A 326 -3.49 -34.65 -21.09
N ALA A 327 -2.96 -33.81 -21.99
CA ALA A 327 -3.06 -34.06 -23.42
C ALA A 327 -2.38 -35.39 -23.81
N PHE A 328 -1.24 -35.71 -23.23
CA PHE A 328 -0.57 -36.99 -23.39
C PHE A 328 -1.42 -38.18 -22.91
N LEU A 329 -2.03 -38.09 -21.74
CA LEU A 329 -2.91 -39.13 -21.19
C LEU A 329 -4.17 -39.31 -22.03
N VAL A 330 -4.77 -38.24 -22.55
CA VAL A 330 -5.91 -38.30 -23.45
C VAL A 330 -5.55 -39.05 -24.73
N GLU A 331 -4.43 -38.68 -25.37
CA GLU A 331 -3.96 -39.36 -26.60
C GLU A 331 -3.52 -40.80 -26.32
N LEU A 332 -2.92 -41.08 -25.17
CA LEU A 332 -2.60 -42.43 -24.70
C LEU A 332 -3.87 -43.29 -24.57
N PHE A 333 -4.91 -42.71 -23.99
CA PHE A 333 -6.19 -43.41 -23.86
C PHE A 333 -6.88 -43.65 -25.19
N VAL A 334 -6.87 -42.68 -26.07
CA VAL A 334 -7.43 -42.81 -27.44
C VAL A 334 -6.69 -43.91 -28.21
N HIS A 335 -5.36 -43.97 -28.11
CA HIS A 335 -4.54 -44.95 -28.84
C HIS A 335 -4.19 -46.20 -28.05
N ARG A 336 -4.82 -46.44 -26.86
CA ARG A 336 -4.48 -47.49 -25.91
C ARG A 336 -4.36 -48.90 -26.53
N LYS A 337 -5.27 -49.28 -27.42
CA LYS A 337 -5.25 -50.61 -28.05
C LYS A 337 -3.96 -50.86 -28.86
N LYS A 338 -3.48 -49.83 -29.59
CA LYS A 338 -2.25 -49.87 -30.40
C LYS A 338 -1.02 -49.91 -29.51
N ILE A 339 -1.07 -49.18 -28.38
CA ILE A 339 0.09 -49.04 -27.48
C ILE A 339 0.25 -50.29 -26.64
N PHE A 340 -0.85 -50.87 -26.12
CA PHE A 340 -0.80 -52.12 -25.33
C PHE A 340 -0.41 -53.33 -26.20
N SER A 341 -0.63 -53.28 -27.53
CA SER A 341 -0.15 -54.33 -28.45
C SER A 341 1.34 -54.17 -28.79
N ASN A 342 1.89 -52.95 -28.77
CA ASN A 342 3.29 -52.68 -29.07
C ASN A 342 3.73 -51.41 -28.38
N VAL A 343 4.47 -51.49 -27.28
CA VAL A 343 4.98 -50.34 -26.47
C VAL A 343 5.88 -49.42 -27.32
N LYS A 344 6.58 -49.90 -28.33
CA LYS A 344 7.36 -49.05 -29.26
C LYS A 344 6.46 -48.06 -29.99
N SER A 345 5.13 -48.28 -30.08
CA SER A 345 4.20 -47.35 -30.66
C SER A 345 4.11 -46.02 -29.94
N LEU A 346 4.51 -45.91 -28.64
CA LEU A 346 4.66 -44.65 -27.93
C LEU A 346 5.55 -43.65 -28.67
N TRP A 347 6.62 -44.13 -29.29
CA TRP A 347 7.62 -43.32 -30.01
C TRP A 347 7.32 -43.23 -31.53
N THR A 348 6.53 -44.14 -32.06
CA THR A 348 6.18 -44.13 -33.49
C THR A 348 4.84 -43.51 -33.81
N ASP A 349 3.95 -43.34 -32.77
CA ASP A 349 2.67 -42.65 -32.93
C ASP A 349 2.91 -41.13 -33.12
N SER A 350 2.34 -40.60 -34.21
CA SER A 350 2.56 -39.22 -34.61
C SER A 350 2.03 -38.19 -33.58
N HIS A 351 0.94 -38.50 -32.90
CA HIS A 351 0.32 -37.61 -31.94
C HIS A 351 1.10 -37.58 -30.60
N LEU A 352 1.43 -38.74 -30.08
CA LEU A 352 2.23 -38.85 -28.83
C LEU A 352 3.63 -38.24 -29.01
N LYS A 353 4.31 -38.58 -30.14
CA LYS A 353 5.60 -38.00 -30.50
C LYS A 353 5.53 -36.49 -30.61
N TYR A 354 4.42 -35.95 -31.10
CA TYR A 354 4.20 -34.52 -31.20
C TYR A 354 4.18 -33.86 -29.81
N ILE A 355 3.41 -34.38 -28.87
CA ILE A 355 3.28 -33.85 -27.50
C ILE A 355 4.61 -33.97 -26.74
N ILE A 356 5.26 -35.15 -26.81
CA ILE A 356 6.58 -35.42 -26.23
C ILE A 356 7.61 -34.42 -26.75
N THR A 357 7.62 -34.14 -28.03
CA THR A 357 8.58 -33.19 -28.65
C THR A 357 8.41 -31.79 -28.10
N ILE A 358 7.18 -31.30 -27.97
CA ILE A 358 6.89 -29.99 -27.37
C ILE A 358 7.37 -29.97 -25.93
N GLY A 359 7.00 -31.00 -25.14
CA GLY A 359 7.37 -31.10 -23.74
C GLY A 359 8.89 -31.13 -23.50
N LEU A 360 9.59 -32.07 -24.16
CA LEU A 360 11.04 -32.20 -23.98
C LEU A 360 11.79 -30.91 -24.41
N SER A 361 11.35 -30.26 -25.50
CA SER A 361 11.99 -29.01 -25.94
C SER A 361 11.68 -27.84 -24.97
N PHE A 362 10.44 -27.73 -24.50
CA PHE A 362 10.04 -26.71 -23.52
C PHE A 362 10.78 -26.86 -22.19
N PHE A 363 10.72 -28.06 -21.61
CA PHE A 363 11.40 -28.33 -20.34
C PHE A 363 12.93 -28.27 -20.47
N GLY A 364 13.47 -28.74 -21.57
CA GLY A 364 14.90 -28.61 -21.86
C GLY A 364 15.35 -27.15 -21.97
N GLY A 365 14.58 -26.31 -22.68
CA GLY A 365 14.85 -24.88 -22.78
C GLY A 365 14.71 -24.15 -21.44
N SER A 366 13.69 -24.51 -20.64
CA SER A 366 13.48 -23.96 -19.31
C SER A 366 14.60 -24.32 -18.36
N LEU A 367 14.97 -25.61 -18.29
CA LEU A 367 16.04 -26.12 -17.42
C LEU A 367 17.41 -25.56 -17.84
N PHE A 368 17.69 -25.48 -19.14
CA PHE A 368 18.97 -24.95 -19.61
C PHE A 368 19.14 -23.48 -19.23
N VAL A 369 18.19 -22.62 -19.59
CA VAL A 369 18.30 -21.18 -19.32
C VAL A 369 18.08 -20.87 -17.82
N GLY A 370 17.06 -21.47 -17.19
CA GLY A 370 16.80 -21.28 -15.75
C GLY A 370 17.95 -21.79 -14.91
N GLY A 371 18.47 -23.00 -15.22
CA GLY A 371 19.61 -23.58 -14.51
C GLY A 371 20.89 -22.76 -14.65
N LEU A 372 21.12 -22.12 -15.80
CA LEU A 372 22.27 -21.21 -15.98
C LEU A 372 22.10 -19.90 -15.18
N LEU A 373 20.87 -19.42 -15.02
CA LEU A 373 20.61 -18.11 -14.41
C LEU A 373 20.46 -18.16 -12.88
N ILE A 374 19.88 -19.23 -12.34
CA ILE A 374 19.63 -19.35 -10.89
C ILE A 374 20.20 -20.62 -10.26
N GLY A 375 20.89 -21.47 -11.02
CA GLY A 375 21.36 -22.79 -10.57
C GLY A 375 20.38 -23.92 -10.93
N PHE A 376 20.91 -25.05 -11.38
CA PHE A 376 20.09 -26.21 -11.81
C PHE A 376 19.28 -26.80 -10.65
N VAL A 377 19.90 -26.90 -9.48
CA VAL A 377 19.24 -27.43 -8.26
C VAL A 377 18.14 -26.50 -7.79
N ASP A 378 18.41 -25.21 -7.72
CA ASP A 378 17.44 -24.19 -7.26
C ASP A 378 16.26 -24.08 -8.22
N PHE A 379 16.52 -24.14 -9.54
CA PHE A 379 15.46 -24.19 -10.54
C PHE A 379 14.56 -25.41 -10.36
N LEU A 380 15.16 -26.61 -10.20
CA LEU A 380 14.38 -27.84 -10.00
C LEU A 380 13.61 -27.83 -8.68
N ASN A 381 14.23 -27.39 -7.60
CA ASN A 381 13.54 -27.23 -6.29
C ASN A 381 12.36 -26.27 -6.39
N SER A 382 12.53 -25.15 -7.07
CA SER A 382 11.46 -24.18 -7.25
C SER A 382 10.28 -24.77 -8.01
N VAL A 383 10.47 -25.36 -9.17
CA VAL A 383 9.36 -25.89 -9.98
C VAL A 383 8.73 -27.17 -9.42
N LEU A 384 9.41 -27.93 -8.56
CA LEU A 384 8.87 -29.16 -7.97
C LEU A 384 8.19 -28.93 -6.61
N PHE A 385 8.66 -27.97 -5.83
CA PHE A 385 8.26 -27.87 -4.42
C PHE A 385 7.58 -26.55 -4.04
N SER A 386 7.68 -25.47 -4.84
CA SER A 386 7.08 -24.17 -4.47
C SER A 386 5.56 -24.24 -4.35
N ALA A 387 4.89 -25.09 -5.12
CA ALA A 387 3.45 -25.31 -5.02
C ALA A 387 3.02 -25.82 -3.64
N PHE A 388 3.84 -26.64 -2.97
CA PHE A 388 3.57 -27.13 -1.62
C PHE A 388 3.79 -26.02 -0.58
N GLY A 389 4.88 -25.23 -0.69
CA GLY A 389 5.15 -24.10 0.20
C GLY A 389 4.05 -23.04 0.16
N PHE A 390 3.39 -22.87 -0.98
CA PHE A 390 2.28 -21.94 -1.15
C PHE A 390 1.08 -22.26 -0.23
N THR A 391 0.88 -23.51 0.17
CA THR A 391 -0.22 -23.92 1.04
C THR A 391 0.02 -23.60 2.52
N THR A 392 1.27 -23.40 2.95
CA THR A 392 1.69 -23.21 4.35
C THR A 392 2.19 -21.79 4.65
N ILE A 393 2.07 -20.87 3.70
CA ILE A 393 2.62 -19.51 3.82
C ILE A 393 2.02 -18.72 5.01
N ARG A 394 0.83 -19.08 5.49
CA ARG A 394 0.10 -18.38 6.56
C ARG A 394 0.07 -19.12 7.89
N ASN A 395 1.06 -19.92 8.21
CA ASN A 395 1.18 -20.45 9.58
C ASN A 395 1.41 -19.31 10.57
N ALA A 396 0.79 -19.36 11.75
CA ALA A 396 0.88 -18.31 12.77
C ALA A 396 2.32 -18.04 13.22
N ALA A 397 3.10 -19.11 13.37
CA ALA A 397 4.49 -19.02 13.78
C ALA A 397 5.42 -19.77 12.82
N GLN A 398 6.61 -19.21 12.64
CA GLN A 398 7.74 -19.86 11.98
C GLN A 398 8.78 -20.27 13.05
N GLY A 399 8.81 -21.55 13.41
CA GLY A 399 9.42 -21.94 14.66
C GLY A 399 8.65 -21.29 15.81
N ILE A 400 9.34 -20.64 16.75
CA ILE A 400 8.69 -19.87 17.84
C ILE A 400 8.47 -18.38 17.50
N TRP A 401 8.97 -17.92 16.35
CA TRP A 401 8.87 -16.53 15.91
C TRP A 401 7.56 -16.24 15.19
N PRO A 402 7.03 -15.01 15.29
CA PRO A 402 5.84 -14.65 14.55
C PRO A 402 6.05 -14.70 13.03
N SER A 403 5.03 -15.15 12.30
CA SER A 403 5.06 -15.15 10.84
C SER A 403 4.57 -13.81 10.29
N VAL A 404 5.44 -13.10 9.59
CA VAL A 404 5.09 -11.83 8.92
C VAL A 404 3.95 -12.01 7.94
N PHE A 405 3.93 -13.11 7.22
CA PHE A 405 2.96 -13.38 6.17
C PHE A 405 1.51 -13.45 6.66
N THR A 406 1.27 -13.60 7.97
CA THR A 406 -0.09 -13.55 8.54
C THR A 406 -0.68 -12.15 8.56
N THR A 407 0.17 -11.12 8.58
CA THR A 407 -0.23 -9.70 8.67
C THR A 407 -0.14 -8.95 7.35
N VAL A 408 0.46 -9.55 6.31
CA VAL A 408 0.51 -8.97 4.97
C VAL A 408 -0.89 -9.04 4.35
N ALA A 409 -1.56 -7.89 4.24
CA ALA A 409 -2.95 -7.79 3.78
C ALA A 409 -3.17 -8.42 2.39
N GLU A 410 -2.18 -8.35 1.52
CA GLU A 410 -2.20 -8.93 0.18
C GLU A 410 -2.26 -10.46 0.15
N LEU A 411 -1.77 -11.12 1.21
CA LEU A 411 -1.82 -12.57 1.35
C LEU A 411 -3.10 -13.07 2.03
N ASN A 412 -4.02 -12.15 2.41
CA ASN A 412 -5.30 -12.55 2.94
C ASN A 412 -6.12 -13.34 1.91
N PRO A 413 -6.76 -14.44 2.30
CA PRO A 413 -7.65 -15.18 1.42
C PRO A 413 -8.75 -14.27 0.87
N SER A 414 -9.03 -14.39 -0.43
CA SER A 414 -10.14 -13.70 -1.05
C SER A 414 -11.38 -14.60 -1.08
N SER A 415 -12.56 -14.01 -0.86
CA SER A 415 -13.80 -14.74 -1.11
C SER A 415 -13.99 -14.99 -2.61
N PHE A 416 -14.73 -16.03 -2.98
CA PHE A 416 -15.06 -16.27 -4.38
C PHE A 416 -15.77 -15.06 -5.01
N SER A 417 -16.66 -14.40 -4.27
CA SER A 417 -17.33 -13.18 -4.72
C SER A 417 -16.33 -12.02 -4.94
N GLY A 418 -15.28 -11.92 -4.12
CA GLY A 418 -14.19 -10.96 -4.31
C GLY A 418 -13.42 -11.20 -5.60
N VAL A 419 -13.08 -12.47 -5.89
CA VAL A 419 -12.43 -12.83 -7.17
C VAL A 419 -13.34 -12.50 -8.36
N VAL A 420 -14.62 -12.83 -8.27
CA VAL A 420 -15.60 -12.52 -9.33
C VAL A 420 -15.75 -11.01 -9.53
N SER A 421 -15.79 -10.24 -8.45
CA SER A 421 -15.85 -8.77 -8.53
C SER A 421 -14.60 -8.17 -9.21
N SER A 422 -13.42 -8.71 -8.90
CA SER A 422 -12.15 -8.22 -9.46
C SER A 422 -12.02 -8.42 -10.99
N VAL A 423 -12.80 -9.35 -11.55
CA VAL A 423 -12.86 -9.59 -13.00
C VAL A 423 -14.11 -8.98 -13.67
N GLY A 424 -14.77 -8.05 -13.00
CA GLY A 424 -15.88 -7.28 -13.56
C GLY A 424 -17.27 -7.81 -13.22
N GLY A 425 -17.38 -8.86 -12.40
CA GLY A 425 -18.67 -9.38 -11.91
C GLY A 425 -19.13 -10.69 -12.51
N MET A 426 -20.24 -11.21 -11.97
CA MET A 426 -20.74 -12.56 -12.24
C MET A 426 -21.05 -12.81 -13.70
N LEU A 427 -21.64 -11.85 -14.41
CA LEU A 427 -22.00 -12.02 -15.83
C LEU A 427 -20.77 -12.32 -16.70
N PHE A 428 -19.71 -11.52 -16.53
CA PHE A 428 -18.46 -11.71 -17.25
C PHE A 428 -17.77 -13.02 -16.88
N PHE A 429 -17.84 -13.39 -15.60
CA PHE A 429 -17.29 -14.64 -15.10
C PHE A 429 -17.99 -15.86 -15.72
N ILE A 430 -19.32 -15.86 -15.79
CA ILE A 430 -20.11 -16.95 -16.42
C ILE A 430 -19.76 -17.07 -17.89
N ILE A 431 -19.65 -15.96 -18.63
CA ILE A 431 -19.28 -15.98 -20.06
C ILE A 431 -17.86 -16.56 -20.23
N ALA A 432 -16.93 -16.24 -19.34
CA ALA A 432 -15.56 -16.78 -19.40
C ALA A 432 -15.56 -18.30 -19.11
N CYS A 433 -16.27 -18.76 -18.09
CA CYS A 433 -16.44 -20.18 -17.80
C CYS A 433 -17.06 -20.94 -18.99
N ALA A 434 -18.12 -20.39 -19.57
CA ALA A 434 -18.72 -20.95 -20.79
C ALA A 434 -17.71 -20.98 -21.94
N GLY A 435 -16.88 -19.93 -22.10
CA GLY A 435 -15.83 -19.86 -23.11
C GLY A 435 -14.81 -21.00 -22.99
N ILE A 436 -14.37 -21.33 -21.78
CA ILE A 436 -13.45 -22.45 -21.53
C ILE A 436 -14.11 -23.80 -21.87
N VAL A 437 -15.36 -24.00 -21.51
CA VAL A 437 -16.08 -25.24 -21.85
C VAL A 437 -16.30 -25.37 -23.36
N LEU A 438 -16.74 -24.27 -23.99
CA LEU A 438 -17.10 -24.26 -25.41
C LEU A 438 -15.88 -24.39 -26.35
N ILE A 439 -14.65 -24.05 -25.90
CA ILE A 439 -13.45 -24.23 -26.72
C ILE A 439 -13.22 -25.72 -27.04
N PHE A 440 -13.48 -26.63 -26.10
CA PHE A 440 -13.38 -28.07 -26.32
C PHE A 440 -14.42 -28.59 -27.34
N LEU A 441 -15.51 -27.86 -27.52
CA LEU A 441 -16.58 -28.23 -28.47
C LEU A 441 -16.32 -27.72 -29.88
N GLN A 442 -15.38 -26.83 -30.10
CA GLN A 442 -15.01 -26.30 -31.44
C GLN A 442 -14.40 -27.39 -32.28
N LYS A 443 -14.86 -27.48 -33.52
CA LYS A 443 -14.45 -28.53 -34.45
C LYS A 443 -12.95 -28.49 -34.78
N GLU A 444 -12.40 -27.25 -34.84
CA GLU A 444 -10.99 -26.95 -35.04
C GLU A 444 -10.10 -27.39 -33.88
N GLU A 445 -10.64 -27.46 -32.67
CA GLU A 445 -9.93 -27.81 -31.44
C GLU A 445 -10.14 -29.29 -31.00
N ARG A 446 -10.86 -30.08 -31.80
CA ARG A 446 -11.08 -31.53 -31.51
C ARG A 446 -9.91 -32.44 -31.92
N ASN A 447 -8.86 -31.88 -32.51
CA ASN A 447 -7.64 -32.62 -32.84
C ASN A 447 -6.62 -32.55 -31.69
N TYR A 448 -5.58 -33.38 -31.71
CA TYR A 448 -4.55 -33.44 -30.67
C TYR A 448 -3.86 -32.10 -30.39
N LYS A 449 -3.72 -31.21 -31.38
CA LYS A 449 -3.18 -29.87 -31.22
C LYS A 449 -4.14 -28.95 -30.44
N GLY A 450 -5.42 -29.04 -30.75
CA GLY A 450 -6.48 -28.33 -30.05
C GLY A 450 -6.62 -28.79 -28.61
N VAL A 451 -6.49 -30.09 -28.36
CA VAL A 451 -6.51 -30.61 -26.99
C VAL A 451 -5.42 -29.98 -26.14
N VAL A 452 -4.19 -29.88 -26.66
CA VAL A 452 -3.09 -29.21 -25.93
C VAL A 452 -3.43 -27.75 -25.62
N ARG A 453 -3.94 -26.98 -26.59
CA ARG A 453 -4.33 -25.58 -26.40
C ARG A 453 -5.46 -25.40 -25.43
N SER A 454 -6.55 -26.15 -25.62
CA SER A 454 -7.74 -26.04 -24.77
C SER A 454 -7.45 -26.45 -23.32
N THR A 455 -6.66 -27.50 -23.12
CA THR A 455 -6.25 -27.96 -21.78
C THR A 455 -5.34 -26.93 -21.09
N LEU A 456 -4.40 -26.33 -21.83
CA LEU A 456 -3.54 -25.28 -21.28
C LEU A 456 -4.37 -24.08 -20.82
N LEU A 457 -5.31 -23.60 -21.64
CA LEU A 457 -6.17 -22.48 -21.26
C LEU A 457 -7.08 -22.83 -20.07
N ALA A 458 -7.60 -24.06 -20.02
CA ALA A 458 -8.44 -24.51 -18.91
C ALA A 458 -7.67 -24.59 -17.58
N ILE A 459 -6.47 -25.20 -17.59
CA ILE A 459 -5.62 -25.27 -16.39
C ILE A 459 -5.19 -23.88 -15.96
N TRP A 460 -4.79 -23.03 -16.89
CA TRP A 460 -4.40 -21.65 -16.59
C TRP A 460 -5.55 -20.89 -15.92
N PHE A 461 -6.75 -20.95 -16.50
CA PHE A 461 -7.92 -20.28 -15.95
C PHE A 461 -8.31 -20.82 -14.56
N VAL A 462 -8.45 -22.14 -14.40
CA VAL A 462 -8.87 -22.76 -13.13
C VAL A 462 -7.79 -22.62 -12.04
N GLY A 463 -6.52 -22.83 -12.41
CA GLY A 463 -5.40 -22.71 -11.48
C GLY A 463 -5.22 -21.30 -10.94
N THR A 464 -5.42 -20.27 -11.78
CA THR A 464 -5.34 -18.88 -11.32
C THR A 464 -6.56 -18.44 -10.50
N ILE A 465 -7.76 -19.01 -10.70
CA ILE A 465 -8.89 -18.83 -9.78
C ILE A 465 -8.52 -19.37 -8.40
N TYR A 466 -7.98 -20.60 -8.33
CA TYR A 466 -7.55 -21.20 -7.07
C TYR A 466 -6.50 -20.33 -6.35
N ALA A 467 -5.47 -19.87 -7.07
CA ALA A 467 -4.45 -18.98 -6.52
C ALA A 467 -5.07 -17.68 -5.99
N SER A 468 -6.01 -17.07 -6.73
CA SER A 468 -6.70 -15.83 -6.34
C SER A 468 -7.53 -15.99 -5.05
N ILE A 469 -8.12 -17.15 -4.81
CA ILE A 469 -8.83 -17.46 -3.55
C ILE A 469 -7.86 -17.57 -2.38
N LYS A 470 -6.64 -18.09 -2.61
CA LYS A 470 -5.63 -18.27 -1.56
C LYS A 470 -4.96 -16.97 -1.11
N GLY A 471 -4.95 -15.93 -1.95
CA GLY A 471 -4.44 -14.62 -1.58
C GLY A 471 -4.85 -13.53 -2.58
N VAL A 472 -5.23 -12.36 -2.05
CA VAL A 472 -5.65 -11.20 -2.86
C VAL A 472 -4.56 -10.79 -3.86
N ARG A 473 -3.28 -10.91 -3.49
CA ARG A 473 -2.13 -10.59 -4.35
C ARG A 473 -2.16 -11.36 -5.68
N PHE A 474 -2.65 -12.61 -5.66
CA PHE A 474 -2.64 -13.48 -6.84
C PHE A 474 -3.78 -13.22 -7.82
N VAL A 475 -4.68 -12.29 -7.51
CA VAL A 475 -5.80 -11.90 -8.40
C VAL A 475 -5.31 -11.37 -9.76
N ILE A 476 -4.12 -10.77 -9.82
CA ILE A 476 -3.54 -10.30 -11.09
C ILE A 476 -3.29 -11.47 -12.08
N LEU A 477 -2.96 -12.66 -11.55
CA LEU A 477 -2.63 -13.84 -12.38
C LEU A 477 -3.82 -14.34 -13.20
N ILE A 478 -5.06 -14.14 -12.73
CA ILE A 478 -6.25 -14.56 -13.47
C ILE A 478 -6.48 -13.71 -14.72
N GLY A 479 -6.02 -12.46 -14.74
CA GLY A 479 -6.36 -11.48 -15.74
C GLY A 479 -6.12 -11.94 -17.20
N PRO A 480 -4.92 -12.41 -17.58
CA PRO A 480 -4.66 -12.88 -18.94
C PRO A 480 -5.51 -14.08 -19.34
N ALA A 481 -5.62 -15.09 -18.47
CA ALA A 481 -6.42 -16.29 -18.72
C ALA A 481 -7.92 -15.95 -18.84
N PHE A 482 -8.41 -15.05 -17.95
CA PHE A 482 -9.79 -14.59 -17.95
C PHE A 482 -10.14 -13.82 -19.23
N ALA A 483 -9.29 -12.90 -19.67
CA ALA A 483 -9.52 -12.11 -20.88
C ALA A 483 -9.64 -13.01 -22.13
N ILE A 484 -8.81 -14.04 -22.23
CA ILE A 484 -8.85 -15.01 -23.31
C ILE A 484 -10.09 -15.91 -23.20
N ALA A 485 -10.42 -16.41 -22.01
CA ALA A 485 -11.58 -17.24 -21.77
C ALA A 485 -12.89 -16.50 -22.11
N PHE A 486 -13.02 -15.24 -21.64
CA PHE A 486 -14.14 -14.37 -21.96
C PHE A 486 -14.27 -14.13 -23.48
N ALA A 487 -13.15 -13.86 -24.15
CA ALA A 487 -13.11 -13.69 -25.60
C ALA A 487 -13.56 -14.94 -26.35
N CYS A 488 -13.23 -16.15 -25.86
CA CYS A 488 -13.72 -17.40 -26.42
C CYS A 488 -15.25 -17.51 -26.29
N GLY A 489 -15.82 -17.16 -25.13
CA GLY A 489 -17.26 -17.13 -24.91
C GLY A 489 -17.98 -16.15 -25.84
N VAL A 490 -17.51 -14.91 -25.91
CA VAL A 490 -18.07 -13.89 -26.80
C VAL A 490 -17.94 -14.31 -28.27
N SER A 491 -16.80 -14.88 -28.67
CA SER A 491 -16.60 -15.35 -30.05
C SER A 491 -17.55 -16.49 -30.43
N PHE A 492 -17.88 -17.38 -29.47
CA PHE A 492 -18.87 -18.41 -29.69
C PHE A 492 -20.27 -17.82 -29.90
N ILE A 493 -20.68 -16.89 -29.01
CA ILE A 493 -21.96 -16.15 -29.16
C ILE A 493 -22.00 -15.45 -30.51
N TYR A 494 -20.93 -14.74 -30.88
CA TYR A 494 -20.82 -14.08 -32.18
C TYR A 494 -21.01 -15.05 -33.33
N ARG A 495 -20.31 -16.20 -33.37
CA ARG A 495 -20.43 -17.19 -34.46
C ARG A 495 -21.83 -17.73 -34.60
N TYR A 496 -22.51 -18.00 -33.47
CA TYR A 496 -23.90 -18.45 -33.45
C TYR A 496 -24.83 -17.38 -34.02
N LEU A 497 -24.75 -16.12 -33.52
CA LEU A 497 -25.58 -15.01 -33.97
C LEU A 497 -25.30 -14.65 -35.46
N ALA A 498 -24.04 -14.68 -35.85
CA ALA A 498 -23.66 -14.42 -37.26
C ALA A 498 -24.21 -15.47 -38.21
N SER A 499 -24.19 -16.76 -37.82
CA SER A 499 -24.80 -17.85 -38.59
C SER A 499 -26.32 -17.72 -38.69
N PHE A 500 -26.97 -17.36 -37.57
CA PHE A 500 -28.42 -17.12 -37.52
C PHE A 500 -28.81 -15.87 -38.32
N GLY A 501 -28.09 -14.76 -38.14
CA GLY A 501 -28.35 -13.48 -38.84
C GLY A 501 -28.19 -13.60 -40.36
N GLU A 502 -27.17 -14.33 -40.82
CA GLU A 502 -26.95 -14.56 -42.26
C GLU A 502 -28.06 -15.42 -42.88
N ARG A 503 -28.50 -16.49 -42.15
CA ARG A 503 -29.51 -17.43 -42.66
C ARG A 503 -30.95 -16.92 -42.58
N SER A 504 -31.30 -16.24 -41.47
CA SER A 504 -32.71 -15.90 -41.14
C SER A 504 -33.03 -14.43 -41.34
N LEU A 505 -32.05 -13.52 -41.16
CA LEU A 505 -32.24 -12.08 -41.20
C LEU A 505 -31.50 -11.38 -42.34
N HIS A 506 -30.73 -12.11 -43.15
CA HIS A 506 -29.89 -11.57 -44.22
C HIS A 506 -28.90 -10.50 -43.80
N VAL A 507 -28.49 -10.53 -42.52
CA VAL A 507 -27.52 -9.58 -41.92
C VAL A 507 -26.11 -10.10 -42.13
N SER A 508 -25.20 -9.23 -42.62
CA SER A 508 -23.80 -9.65 -42.85
C SER A 508 -23.07 -9.96 -41.55
N LYS A 509 -22.10 -10.88 -41.58
CA LYS A 509 -21.24 -11.22 -40.43
C LYS A 509 -20.51 -10.00 -39.86
N ALA A 510 -20.18 -9.01 -40.70
CA ALA A 510 -19.52 -7.79 -40.24
C ALA A 510 -20.46 -6.93 -39.35
N VAL A 511 -21.72 -6.79 -39.77
CA VAL A 511 -22.74 -6.05 -39.00
C VAL A 511 -23.02 -6.77 -37.65
N THR A 512 -23.21 -8.10 -37.70
CA THR A 512 -23.39 -8.88 -36.45
C THR A 512 -22.17 -8.74 -35.54
N GLY A 513 -20.97 -8.73 -36.05
CA GLY A 513 -19.72 -8.52 -35.30
C GLY A 513 -19.70 -7.14 -34.63
N ALA A 514 -20.07 -6.09 -35.37
CA ALA A 514 -20.17 -4.74 -34.82
C ALA A 514 -21.21 -4.65 -33.69
N ILE A 515 -22.40 -5.25 -33.89
CA ILE A 515 -23.44 -5.29 -32.86
C ILE A 515 -22.93 -6.00 -31.60
N VAL A 516 -22.29 -7.16 -31.73
CA VAL A 516 -21.73 -7.90 -30.57
C VAL A 516 -20.70 -7.06 -29.83
N LEU A 517 -19.78 -6.37 -30.54
CA LEU A 517 -18.79 -5.50 -29.91
C LEU A 517 -19.43 -4.32 -29.18
N VAL A 518 -20.46 -3.71 -29.76
CA VAL A 518 -21.23 -2.63 -29.10
C VAL A 518 -21.92 -3.14 -27.83
N VAL A 519 -22.60 -4.30 -27.90
CA VAL A 519 -23.28 -4.90 -26.74
C VAL A 519 -22.27 -5.21 -25.62
N VAL A 520 -21.13 -5.82 -25.95
CA VAL A 520 -20.06 -6.10 -24.98
C VAL A 520 -19.54 -4.79 -24.37
N GLY A 521 -19.32 -3.76 -25.18
CA GLY A 521 -18.90 -2.42 -24.71
C GLY A 521 -19.92 -1.78 -23.75
N VAL A 522 -21.21 -1.83 -24.12
CA VAL A 522 -22.31 -1.34 -23.26
C VAL A 522 -22.35 -2.11 -21.93
N LEU A 523 -22.22 -3.44 -21.95
CA LEU A 523 -22.17 -4.24 -20.72
C LEU A 523 -21.00 -3.86 -19.82
N MET A 524 -19.82 -3.56 -20.38
CA MET A 524 -18.64 -3.15 -19.58
C MET A 524 -18.86 -1.82 -18.85
N VAL A 525 -19.67 -0.92 -19.39
CA VAL A 525 -19.98 0.40 -18.80
C VAL A 525 -21.24 0.37 -17.93
N SER A 526 -22.15 -0.56 -18.20
CA SER A 526 -23.49 -0.59 -17.58
C SER A 526 -23.44 -0.75 -16.06
N PRO A 527 -24.23 0.04 -15.31
CA PRO A 527 -24.42 -0.17 -13.87
C PRO A 527 -24.99 -1.54 -13.51
N VAL A 528 -25.80 -2.14 -14.41
CA VAL A 528 -26.43 -3.47 -14.22
C VAL A 528 -25.39 -4.56 -14.10
N SER A 529 -24.25 -4.46 -14.78
CA SER A 529 -23.11 -5.39 -14.69
C SER A 529 -22.02 -4.94 -13.71
N GLY A 530 -22.29 -3.96 -12.84
CA GLY A 530 -21.37 -3.44 -11.85
C GLY A 530 -20.42 -2.35 -12.37
N SER A 531 -20.64 -1.87 -13.61
CA SER A 531 -19.83 -0.80 -14.24
C SER A 531 -18.32 -1.04 -14.11
N MET A 532 -17.84 -2.15 -14.69
CA MET A 532 -16.44 -2.59 -14.62
C MET A 532 -15.46 -1.47 -14.98
N VAL A 533 -15.77 -0.66 -16.00
CA VAL A 533 -14.92 0.45 -16.43
C VAL A 533 -14.79 1.53 -15.37
N LYS A 534 -15.88 1.87 -14.65
CA LYS A 534 -15.83 2.82 -13.53
C LYS A 534 -15.03 2.28 -12.36
N GLN A 535 -15.15 0.98 -12.06
CA GLN A 535 -14.32 0.34 -11.02
C GLN A 535 -12.83 0.43 -11.39
N SER A 536 -12.49 0.16 -12.65
CA SER A 536 -11.12 0.24 -13.15
C SER A 536 -10.58 1.68 -13.11
N TYR A 537 -11.40 2.65 -13.51
CA TYR A 537 -11.06 4.07 -13.40
C TYR A 537 -10.82 4.47 -11.93
N ALA A 538 -11.72 4.09 -11.04
CA ALA A 538 -11.55 4.35 -9.60
C ALA A 538 -10.27 3.75 -9.04
N GLN A 539 -9.95 2.50 -9.41
CA GLN A 539 -8.72 1.84 -8.97
C GLN A 539 -7.45 2.50 -9.52
N ALA A 540 -7.47 2.93 -10.78
CA ALA A 540 -6.33 3.65 -11.37
C ALA A 540 -6.06 5.00 -10.69
N ASN A 541 -7.08 5.60 -10.06
CA ASN A 541 -7.01 6.89 -9.40
C ASN A 541 -6.99 6.79 -7.85
N ALA A 542 -7.01 5.58 -7.27
CA ALA A 542 -7.26 5.39 -5.84
C ALA A 542 -6.10 5.78 -4.92
N GLY A 543 -4.90 6.08 -5.43
CA GLY A 543 -3.72 6.23 -4.59
C GLY A 543 -3.07 7.61 -4.68
N ALA A 544 -3.11 8.39 -3.58
CA ALA A 544 -2.06 9.38 -3.35
C ALA A 544 -0.75 8.62 -3.03
N PRO A 545 0.41 9.09 -3.54
CA PRO A 545 1.70 8.56 -3.12
C PRO A 545 1.85 8.61 -1.60
N LEU A 546 2.45 7.58 -1.00
CA LEU A 546 2.80 7.64 0.41
C LEU A 546 3.96 8.63 0.61
N VAL A 547 4.90 8.66 -0.31
CA VAL A 547 5.99 9.64 -0.31
C VAL A 547 5.46 10.98 -0.82
N ASN A 548 5.73 12.04 -0.04
CA ASN A 548 5.41 13.43 -0.33
C ASN A 548 6.58 14.32 0.12
N ASP A 549 6.44 15.63 0.02
CA ASP A 549 7.50 16.57 0.40
C ASP A 549 7.91 16.44 1.87
N ALA A 550 6.98 16.17 2.80
CA ALA A 550 7.31 15.97 4.21
C ALA A 550 8.22 14.75 4.43
N TRP A 551 7.95 13.63 3.77
CA TRP A 551 8.85 12.48 3.77
C TRP A 551 10.18 12.79 3.09
N TRP A 552 10.13 13.46 1.95
CA TRP A 552 11.34 13.85 1.21
C TRP A 552 12.25 14.76 2.04
N ASN A 553 11.67 15.80 2.67
CA ASN A 553 12.41 16.74 3.51
C ASN A 553 13.01 16.04 4.73
N THR A 554 12.22 15.22 5.44
CA THR A 554 12.70 14.44 6.59
C THR A 554 13.91 13.58 6.22
N LEU A 555 13.82 12.83 5.13
CA LEU A 555 14.85 11.89 4.73
C LEU A 555 16.08 12.57 4.12
N THR A 556 15.87 13.67 3.39
CA THR A 556 16.97 14.51 2.88
C THR A 556 17.73 15.18 4.03
N LYS A 557 17.02 15.63 5.07
CA LYS A 557 17.67 16.17 6.27
C LYS A 557 18.52 15.11 6.96
N ILE A 558 18.04 13.89 7.12
CA ILE A 558 18.86 12.78 7.64
C ILE A 558 20.10 12.59 6.75
N LYS A 559 19.94 12.55 5.42
CA LYS A 559 21.05 12.38 4.48
C LYS A 559 22.15 13.44 4.67
N THR A 560 21.75 14.70 4.87
CA THR A 560 22.68 15.82 4.92
C THR A 560 23.32 16.04 6.29
N GLU A 561 22.61 15.65 7.37
CA GLU A 561 23.03 15.97 8.75
C GLU A 561 23.47 14.72 9.56
N SER A 562 23.60 13.56 8.91
CA SER A 562 24.06 12.33 9.59
C SER A 562 25.30 11.72 8.94
N GLN A 563 26.00 10.86 9.69
CA GLN A 563 27.11 10.09 9.17
C GLN A 563 26.64 9.06 8.11
N PRO A 564 27.50 8.66 7.17
CA PRO A 564 27.13 7.72 6.10
C PRO A 564 26.67 6.33 6.60
N ASP A 565 27.15 5.90 7.76
CA ASP A 565 26.84 4.64 8.42
C ASP A 565 25.63 4.71 9.36
N ALA A 566 24.96 5.88 9.42
CA ALA A 566 23.76 6.06 10.24
C ALA A 566 22.66 5.08 9.84
N ILE A 567 21.87 4.65 10.83
CA ILE A 567 20.78 3.67 10.66
C ILE A 567 19.44 4.34 10.95
N ILE A 568 18.45 4.05 10.10
CA ILE A 568 17.07 4.50 10.30
C ILE A 568 16.23 3.31 10.75
N THR A 569 15.55 3.48 11.87
CA THR A 569 14.62 2.51 12.44
C THR A 569 13.19 3.06 12.40
N SER A 570 12.26 2.29 11.87
CA SER A 570 10.82 2.53 11.88
C SER A 570 10.12 1.21 11.60
N TRP A 571 8.82 1.19 11.31
CA TRP A 571 8.14 -0.02 10.85
C TRP A 571 8.60 -0.41 9.44
N TRP A 572 8.72 -1.70 9.16
CA TRP A 572 9.38 -2.25 7.97
C TRP A 572 8.82 -1.77 6.62
N ASP A 573 7.55 -1.42 6.54
CA ASP A 573 6.91 -0.93 5.31
C ASP A 573 7.64 0.28 4.68
N PHE A 574 8.33 1.08 5.49
CA PHE A 574 8.93 2.35 5.05
C PHE A 574 10.40 2.25 4.64
N GLY A 575 11.06 1.13 4.93
CA GLY A 575 12.51 0.98 4.73
C GLY A 575 13.00 1.22 3.29
N HIS A 576 12.18 0.92 2.27
CA HIS A 576 12.58 1.08 0.87
C HIS A 576 12.85 2.54 0.49
N HIS A 577 11.95 3.46 0.79
CA HIS A 577 12.17 4.87 0.48
C HIS A 577 13.19 5.53 1.41
N PHE A 578 13.37 5.02 2.64
CA PHE A 578 14.46 5.47 3.52
C PHE A 578 15.83 5.25 2.85
N LYS A 579 16.07 4.05 2.38
CA LYS A 579 17.33 3.68 1.71
C LYS A 579 17.56 4.45 0.41
N PHE A 580 16.51 4.73 -0.34
CA PHE A 580 16.64 5.46 -1.61
C PHE A 580 16.87 6.97 -1.40
N ILE A 581 16.08 7.61 -0.52
CA ILE A 581 16.09 9.08 -0.35
C ILE A 581 17.20 9.49 0.62
N ALA A 582 17.22 8.92 1.83
CA ALA A 582 18.25 9.26 2.83
C ALA A 582 19.61 8.66 2.51
N ASP A 583 19.68 7.60 1.71
CA ASP A 583 20.93 6.88 1.40
C ASP A 583 21.65 6.42 2.69
N ARG A 584 20.87 5.87 3.62
CA ARG A 584 21.29 5.35 4.93
C ARG A 584 20.76 3.96 5.14
N GLY A 585 21.42 3.20 6.01
CA GLY A 585 20.97 1.87 6.37
C GLY A 585 19.60 1.87 7.03
N ALA A 586 18.75 0.86 6.74
CA ALA A 586 17.51 0.60 7.44
C ALA A 586 17.64 -0.66 8.30
N THR A 587 17.08 -0.63 9.51
CA THR A 587 17.08 -1.80 10.40
C THR A 587 16.41 -3.01 9.74
N HIS A 588 15.35 -2.78 8.99
CA HIS A 588 14.64 -3.77 8.16
C HIS A 588 13.74 -3.05 7.15
N ASP A 589 13.29 -3.81 6.14
CA ASP A 589 12.39 -3.31 5.11
C ASP A 589 11.52 -4.44 4.53
N GLY A 590 10.71 -4.10 3.50
CA GLY A 590 9.83 -5.05 2.83
C GLY A 590 10.53 -6.22 2.11
N ALA A 591 11.82 -6.10 1.78
CA ALA A 591 12.60 -7.16 1.14
C ALA A 591 13.25 -8.12 2.15
N ALA A 592 13.42 -7.70 3.40
CA ALA A 592 14.14 -8.43 4.45
C ALA A 592 13.34 -8.54 5.74
N GLN A 593 12.09 -8.94 5.63
CA GLN A 593 11.18 -9.18 6.74
C GLN A 593 11.49 -10.52 7.39
N ASN A 594 12.12 -10.52 8.54
CA ASN A 594 12.29 -11.75 9.34
C ASN A 594 11.62 -11.62 10.72
N GLY A 595 11.17 -12.74 11.27
CA GLY A 595 10.46 -12.77 12.55
C GLY A 595 11.21 -12.12 13.70
N PRO A 596 12.52 -12.35 13.91
CA PRO A 596 13.29 -11.70 14.96
C PRO A 596 13.30 -10.17 14.87
N SER A 597 13.73 -9.60 13.76
CA SER A 597 13.84 -8.13 13.62
C SER A 597 12.48 -7.43 13.79
N ILE A 598 11.40 -8.01 13.25
CA ILE A 598 10.05 -7.46 13.37
C ILE A 598 9.55 -7.51 14.80
N HIS A 599 9.81 -8.61 15.54
CA HIS A 599 9.47 -8.68 16.96
C HIS A 599 10.18 -7.58 17.75
N TRP A 600 11.48 -7.42 17.56
CA TRP A 600 12.26 -6.46 18.33
C TRP A 600 11.85 -5.00 18.04
N VAL A 601 11.64 -4.64 16.77
CA VAL A 601 11.15 -3.28 16.44
C VAL A 601 9.72 -3.05 16.93
N GLY A 602 8.85 -4.06 16.83
CA GLY A 602 7.50 -4.00 17.41
C GLY A 602 7.54 -3.85 18.93
N ARG A 603 8.43 -4.58 19.62
CA ARG A 603 8.61 -4.50 21.07
C ARG A 603 9.17 -3.14 21.49
N MET A 604 10.18 -2.63 20.79
CA MET A 604 10.73 -1.31 20.99
C MET A 604 9.65 -0.22 20.93
N SER A 605 8.78 -0.29 19.91
CA SER A 605 7.69 0.68 19.74
C SER A 605 6.60 0.54 20.79
N GLN A 606 6.37 -0.68 21.32
CA GLN A 606 5.27 -1.01 22.22
C GLN A 606 5.63 -0.91 23.69
N THR A 607 6.88 -1.14 24.07
CA THR A 607 7.29 -1.06 25.51
C THR A 607 7.07 0.33 26.08
N ASP A 608 6.78 0.42 27.37
CA ASP A 608 6.74 1.66 28.16
C ASP A 608 8.06 1.92 28.90
N ASP A 609 8.99 0.97 28.87
CA ASP A 609 10.35 1.07 29.44
C ASP A 609 11.33 1.61 28.39
N GLU A 610 11.83 2.82 28.62
CA GLU A 610 12.81 3.45 27.73
C GLU A 610 14.15 2.70 27.71
N ASN A 611 14.58 2.09 28.81
CA ASN A 611 15.82 1.31 28.86
C ASN A 611 15.73 0.05 27.99
N GLU A 612 14.56 -0.64 28.02
CA GLU A 612 14.30 -1.76 27.12
C GLU A 612 14.33 -1.31 25.65
N ALA A 613 13.67 -0.18 25.35
CA ALA A 613 13.63 0.35 23.99
C ALA A 613 15.02 0.70 23.45
N VAL A 614 15.84 1.38 24.24
CA VAL A 614 17.23 1.74 23.87
C VAL A 614 18.13 0.51 23.77
N GLY A 615 17.98 -0.45 24.69
CA GLY A 615 18.70 -1.72 24.66
C GLY A 615 18.42 -2.51 23.37
N ILE A 616 17.14 -2.54 22.95
CA ILE A 616 16.74 -3.16 21.67
C ILE A 616 17.37 -2.40 20.50
N LEU A 617 17.27 -1.06 20.46
CA LEU A 617 17.86 -0.28 19.36
C LEU A 617 19.39 -0.44 19.30
N ARG A 618 20.06 -0.48 20.45
CA ARG A 618 21.50 -0.71 20.51
C ARG A 618 21.87 -2.09 19.97
N MET A 619 21.16 -3.15 20.38
CA MET A 619 21.36 -4.50 19.84
C MET A 619 21.16 -4.53 18.31
N LEU A 620 20.09 -3.93 17.81
CA LEU A 620 19.81 -3.86 16.37
C LEU A 620 20.89 -3.07 15.62
N ALA A 621 21.36 -1.96 16.18
CA ALA A 621 22.40 -1.12 15.58
C ALA A 621 23.81 -1.73 15.66
N CYS A 622 24.07 -2.61 16.64
CA CYS A 622 25.35 -3.31 16.77
C CYS A 622 25.49 -4.53 15.87
N GLY A 623 24.41 -5.29 15.65
CA GLY A 623 24.53 -6.57 14.95
C GLY A 623 23.22 -7.14 14.41
N ASN A 624 22.10 -6.41 14.52
CA ASN A 624 20.78 -6.84 14.06
C ASN A 624 20.47 -8.29 14.51
N HIS A 625 20.28 -9.25 13.58
CA HIS A 625 19.98 -10.65 13.87
C HIS A 625 21.16 -11.43 14.47
N LEU A 626 22.42 -10.97 14.30
CA LEU A 626 23.61 -11.68 14.78
C LEU A 626 23.61 -11.86 16.31
N ALA A 627 23.05 -10.91 17.08
CA ALA A 627 22.87 -11.09 18.52
C ALA A 627 22.03 -12.34 18.84
N GLY A 628 20.94 -12.53 18.08
CA GLY A 628 20.08 -13.70 18.16
C GLY A 628 20.78 -14.98 17.76
N ASP A 629 21.60 -14.96 16.71
CA ASP A 629 22.34 -16.12 16.22
C ASP A 629 23.37 -16.59 17.25
N VAL A 630 24.10 -15.65 17.89
CA VAL A 630 25.04 -15.97 18.96
C VAL A 630 24.30 -16.49 20.20
N ALA A 631 23.21 -15.82 20.62
CA ALA A 631 22.43 -16.30 21.76
C ALA A 631 21.86 -17.71 21.52
N LEU A 632 21.41 -18.00 20.29
CA LEU A 632 20.93 -19.34 19.92
C LEU A 632 22.02 -20.41 20.01
N LYS A 633 23.23 -20.08 19.58
CA LYS A 633 24.40 -20.97 19.70
C LYS A 633 24.75 -21.22 21.16
N GLU A 634 24.82 -20.18 21.98
CA GLU A 634 25.14 -20.30 23.43
C GLU A 634 24.07 -21.13 24.17
N THR A 635 22.81 -21.03 23.78
CA THR A 635 21.70 -21.79 24.38
C THR A 635 21.43 -23.14 23.72
N ASN A 636 22.41 -23.73 23.03
CA ASN A 636 22.31 -25.04 22.37
C ASN A 636 21.11 -25.14 21.40
N ASN A 637 20.88 -24.13 20.61
CA ASN A 637 19.75 -23.98 19.67
C ASN A 637 18.38 -23.92 20.36
N ASP A 638 18.31 -23.52 21.62
CA ASP A 638 17.06 -23.25 22.31
C ASP A 638 16.62 -21.81 22.08
N SER A 639 15.70 -21.60 21.16
CA SER A 639 15.24 -20.28 20.76
C SER A 639 14.52 -19.53 21.89
N LEU A 640 13.78 -20.22 22.77
CA LEU A 640 13.12 -19.58 23.91
C LEU A 640 14.12 -19.06 24.93
N MET A 641 15.14 -19.87 25.24
CA MET A 641 16.21 -19.48 26.17
C MET A 641 17.05 -18.35 25.57
N ALA A 642 17.33 -18.38 24.27
CA ALA A 642 18.03 -17.31 23.58
C ALA A 642 17.29 -15.95 23.69
N VAL A 643 15.97 -15.94 23.49
CA VAL A 643 15.17 -14.73 23.66
C VAL A 643 15.14 -14.26 25.12
N LYS A 644 14.99 -15.18 26.08
CA LYS A 644 15.03 -14.84 27.52
C LYS A 644 16.37 -14.21 27.92
N LEU A 645 17.48 -14.79 27.44
CA LEU A 645 18.82 -14.27 27.65
C LEU A 645 18.98 -12.86 27.09
N LEU A 646 18.59 -12.65 25.82
CA LEU A 646 18.66 -11.33 25.21
C LEU A 646 17.84 -10.30 25.97
N LYS A 647 16.58 -10.60 26.33
CA LYS A 647 15.71 -9.68 27.09
C LYS A 647 16.32 -9.30 28.44
N LYS A 648 17.08 -10.19 29.06
CA LYS A 648 17.75 -9.93 30.33
C LYS A 648 18.93 -8.97 30.15
N ILE A 649 19.83 -9.23 29.22
CA ILE A 649 21.09 -8.48 29.11
C ILE A 649 20.96 -7.12 28.42
N ILE A 650 20.00 -6.92 27.50
CA ILE A 650 19.91 -5.66 26.73
C ILE A 650 19.53 -4.44 27.59
N VAL A 651 18.90 -4.65 28.74
CA VAL A 651 18.52 -3.57 29.70
C VAL A 651 19.63 -3.24 30.67
N GLU A 652 20.67 -4.06 30.74
CA GLU A 652 21.82 -3.90 31.61
C GLU A 652 22.90 -3.02 30.95
N ASP A 653 23.78 -2.43 31.76
CA ASP A 653 25.05 -1.88 31.25
C ASP A 653 26.03 -3.02 30.89
N LYS A 654 27.05 -2.68 30.08
CA LYS A 654 27.99 -3.68 29.54
C LYS A 654 28.69 -4.52 30.62
N ALA A 655 29.04 -3.91 31.75
CA ALA A 655 29.75 -4.59 32.81
C ALA A 655 28.82 -5.56 33.57
N THR A 656 27.63 -5.13 33.86
CA THR A 656 26.58 -5.96 34.48
C THR A 656 26.19 -7.11 33.57
N ALA A 657 25.94 -6.83 32.25
CA ALA A 657 25.63 -7.88 31.28
C ALA A 657 26.75 -8.93 31.16
N ALA A 658 28.01 -8.50 31.19
CA ALA A 658 29.15 -9.43 31.19
C ALA A 658 29.17 -10.33 32.45
N GLN A 659 28.86 -9.77 33.62
CA GLN A 659 28.73 -10.55 34.83
C GLN A 659 27.55 -11.52 34.80
N THR A 660 26.39 -11.06 34.32
CA THR A 660 25.20 -11.92 34.13
C THR A 660 25.50 -13.12 33.24
N LEU A 661 26.14 -12.88 32.08
CA LEU A 661 26.55 -13.97 31.17
C LEU A 661 27.48 -14.98 31.83
N LYS A 662 28.47 -14.47 32.55
CA LYS A 662 29.42 -15.32 33.29
C LYS A 662 28.75 -16.18 34.35
N ASP A 663 27.82 -15.57 35.11
CA ASP A 663 27.10 -16.26 36.20
C ASP A 663 26.17 -17.37 35.65
N GLU A 664 25.65 -17.18 34.45
CA GLU A 664 24.82 -18.16 33.73
C GLU A 664 25.65 -19.16 32.90
N GLY A 665 26.95 -18.98 32.82
CA GLY A 665 27.86 -19.88 32.10
C GLY A 665 27.94 -19.68 30.60
N TYR A 666 27.51 -18.49 30.12
CA TYR A 666 27.60 -18.12 28.71
C TYR A 666 28.83 -17.29 28.38
N SER A 667 29.22 -17.24 27.11
CA SER A 667 30.36 -16.43 26.67
C SER A 667 29.96 -14.95 26.54
N ASP A 668 30.97 -14.08 26.61
CA ASP A 668 30.79 -12.64 26.41
C ASP A 668 30.78 -12.23 24.92
N GLU A 669 30.90 -13.19 23.99
CA GLU A 669 30.84 -12.92 22.53
C GLU A 669 29.58 -12.17 22.12
N ILE A 670 28.46 -12.42 22.79
CA ILE A 670 27.18 -11.79 22.52
C ILE A 670 27.20 -10.26 22.75
N LEU A 671 28.08 -9.78 23.66
CA LEU A 671 28.21 -8.34 23.93
C LEU A 671 28.76 -7.55 22.76
N LYS A 672 29.46 -8.20 21.83
CA LYS A 672 29.88 -7.56 20.58
C LYS A 672 28.70 -7.05 19.77
N TYR A 673 27.56 -7.73 19.85
CA TYR A 673 26.35 -7.45 19.06
C TYR A 673 25.21 -6.82 19.88
N THR A 674 25.39 -6.66 21.19
CA THR A 674 24.38 -6.05 22.07
C THR A 674 24.89 -4.79 22.75
N HIS A 675 26.21 -4.67 23.01
CA HIS A 675 26.84 -3.60 23.76
C HIS A 675 28.11 -3.05 23.05
N CYS A 676 28.05 -2.88 21.74
CA CYS A 676 29.08 -2.18 20.98
C CYS A 676 28.99 -0.66 21.20
N ASP A 677 29.84 0.10 20.53
CA ASP A 677 29.67 1.53 20.30
C ASP A 677 28.82 1.70 19.02
N PRO A 678 27.53 1.98 19.15
CA PRO A 678 26.63 1.91 18.01
C PRO A 678 26.73 3.16 17.13
N PRO A 679 26.48 3.05 15.80
CA PRO A 679 26.42 4.19 14.90
C PRO A 679 25.25 5.13 15.26
N GLU A 680 25.22 6.31 14.60
CA GLU A 680 24.06 7.18 14.71
C GLU A 680 22.78 6.41 14.34
N ASN A 681 21.74 6.60 15.14
CA ASN A 681 20.45 5.97 14.88
C ASN A 681 19.33 7.00 14.93
N PHE A 682 18.40 6.89 13.98
CA PHE A 682 17.21 7.73 13.88
C PHE A 682 15.97 6.84 13.97
N TYR A 683 15.08 7.18 14.89
CA TYR A 683 13.77 6.54 14.95
C TYR A 683 12.72 7.47 14.35
N ILE A 684 11.90 6.94 13.43
CA ILE A 684 10.82 7.69 12.79
C ILE A 684 9.47 7.14 13.26
N ALA A 685 8.66 8.02 13.87
CA ALA A 685 7.27 7.78 14.22
C ALA A 685 6.37 8.61 13.29
N SER A 686 5.52 7.96 12.51
CA SER A 686 4.62 8.63 11.57
C SER A 686 3.15 8.28 11.82
N GLU A 687 2.25 9.14 11.35
CA GLU A 687 0.79 8.91 11.38
C GLU A 687 0.39 7.57 10.77
N ASP A 688 1.09 7.16 9.71
CA ASP A 688 0.85 5.88 9.02
C ASP A 688 0.97 4.67 9.97
N MET A 689 1.81 4.76 11.00
CA MET A 689 1.99 3.71 12.00
C MET A 689 0.78 3.56 12.94
N ILE A 690 -0.06 4.58 13.09
CA ILE A 690 -1.27 4.52 13.94
C ILE A 690 -2.24 3.49 13.38
N GLY A 691 -2.52 3.56 12.08
CA GLY A 691 -3.38 2.59 11.39
C GLY A 691 -2.83 1.16 11.43
N LYS A 692 -1.52 1.01 11.67
CA LYS A 692 -0.81 -0.27 11.76
C LYS A 692 -0.52 -0.70 13.21
N ALA A 693 -1.05 0.04 14.20
CA ALA A 693 -0.78 -0.23 15.63
C ALA A 693 -1.11 -1.67 16.02
N GLY A 694 -2.23 -2.21 15.53
CA GLY A 694 -2.58 -3.61 15.74
C GLY A 694 -1.49 -4.58 15.26
N VAL A 695 -0.86 -4.29 14.12
CA VAL A 695 0.14 -5.18 13.51
C VAL A 695 1.46 -5.14 14.29
N TRP A 696 2.07 -3.96 14.48
CA TRP A 696 3.37 -3.91 15.16
C TRP A 696 3.28 -4.26 16.65
N THR A 697 2.14 -4.02 17.33
CA THR A 697 1.93 -4.49 18.70
C THR A 697 1.73 -6.00 18.77
N HIS A 698 1.06 -6.61 17.81
CA HIS A 698 0.96 -8.07 17.70
C HIS A 698 2.35 -8.73 17.71
N PHE A 699 3.29 -8.18 16.97
CA PHE A 699 4.67 -8.68 16.95
C PHE A 699 5.43 -8.34 18.23
N GLY A 700 5.26 -7.13 18.77
CA GLY A 700 5.94 -6.69 20.01
C GLY A 700 5.47 -7.42 21.26
N LEU A 701 4.20 -7.81 21.31
CA LEU A 701 3.57 -8.56 22.41
C LEU A 701 3.60 -10.09 22.21
N TRP A 702 4.34 -10.56 21.21
CA TRP A 702 4.44 -11.98 20.91
C TRP A 702 4.97 -12.78 22.11
N ASP A 703 4.17 -13.74 22.57
CA ASP A 703 4.47 -14.62 23.69
C ASP A 703 5.12 -15.93 23.20
N PHE A 704 6.40 -16.08 23.47
CA PHE A 704 7.19 -17.22 22.99
C PHE A 704 6.82 -18.54 23.68
N GLU A 705 6.32 -18.52 24.91
CA GLU A 705 5.85 -19.72 25.61
C GLU A 705 4.55 -20.23 25.02
N LYS A 706 3.61 -19.32 24.69
CA LYS A 706 2.40 -19.65 23.95
C LYS A 706 2.72 -20.16 22.54
N ALA A 707 3.69 -19.54 21.86
CA ALA A 707 4.11 -19.96 20.54
C ALA A 707 4.72 -21.37 20.57
N GLU A 708 5.57 -21.66 21.54
CA GLU A 708 6.12 -23.01 21.73
C GLU A 708 5.03 -24.02 22.11
N THR A 709 4.06 -23.60 22.92
CA THR A 709 2.88 -24.44 23.27
C THR A 709 2.09 -24.80 22.02
N TRP A 710 1.77 -23.82 21.15
CA TRP A 710 1.08 -24.04 19.89
C TRP A 710 1.81 -24.98 18.95
N GLN A 711 3.13 -24.85 18.85
CA GLN A 711 3.96 -25.65 17.94
C GLN A 711 4.16 -27.09 18.41
N LYS A 712 4.47 -27.27 19.70
CA LYS A 712 4.96 -28.57 20.20
C LYS A 712 3.87 -29.40 20.88
N TRP A 713 2.99 -28.77 21.67
CA TRP A 713 2.13 -29.52 22.60
C TRP A 713 0.65 -29.53 22.29
N LYS A 714 0.14 -28.62 21.48
CA LYS A 714 -1.32 -28.57 21.18
C LYS A 714 -1.92 -29.89 20.68
N ASN A 715 -1.12 -30.71 20.02
CA ASN A 715 -1.57 -31.98 19.43
C ASN A 715 -1.33 -33.19 20.32
N LEU A 716 -0.60 -33.06 21.43
CA LEU A 716 -0.40 -34.12 22.40
C LEU A 716 -1.59 -34.27 23.34
N PRO A 717 -1.78 -35.43 24.02
CA PRO A 717 -2.73 -35.57 25.11
C PRO A 717 -2.43 -34.62 26.28
N GLU A 718 -3.48 -34.11 26.97
CA GLU A 718 -3.31 -33.18 28.11
C GLU A 718 -2.42 -33.78 29.21
N SER A 719 -2.57 -35.08 29.50
CA SER A 719 -1.76 -35.80 30.51
C SER A 719 -0.27 -35.89 30.18
N GLU A 720 0.11 -35.73 28.91
CA GLU A 720 1.49 -35.74 28.47
C GLU A 720 2.04 -34.33 28.31
N ALA A 721 1.24 -33.41 27.74
CA ALA A 721 1.63 -32.04 27.46
C ALA A 721 1.81 -31.21 28.76
N VAL A 722 0.87 -31.25 29.70
CA VAL A 722 0.86 -30.39 30.87
C VAL A 722 2.10 -30.57 31.76
N PRO A 723 2.52 -31.79 32.16
CA PRO A 723 3.74 -31.96 32.95
C PRO A 723 5.01 -31.45 32.23
N GLN A 724 5.08 -31.66 30.91
CA GLN A 724 6.22 -31.20 30.11
C GLN A 724 6.27 -29.66 30.06
N MET A 725 5.11 -29.00 29.84
CA MET A 725 4.99 -27.55 29.84
C MET A 725 5.33 -26.94 31.20
N ALA A 726 4.77 -27.50 32.28
CA ALA A 726 5.03 -27.04 33.66
C ALA A 726 6.54 -27.05 33.96
N LYS A 727 7.24 -28.14 33.59
CA LYS A 727 8.69 -28.25 33.74
C LYS A 727 9.44 -27.30 32.84
N ARG A 728 9.01 -27.16 31.58
CA ARG A 728 9.69 -26.35 30.56
C ARG A 728 9.64 -24.86 30.85
N PHE A 729 8.50 -24.38 31.32
CA PHE A 729 8.26 -22.96 31.58
C PHE A 729 8.37 -22.58 33.04
N GLU A 730 8.73 -23.53 33.91
CA GLU A 730 8.86 -23.29 35.35
C GLU A 730 7.57 -22.72 35.98
N MET A 731 6.42 -23.23 35.53
CA MET A 731 5.10 -22.80 35.97
C MET A 731 4.33 -23.90 36.70
N THR A 732 3.24 -23.54 37.38
CA THR A 732 2.37 -24.55 38.02
C THR A 732 1.67 -25.43 36.97
N GLU A 733 1.30 -26.66 37.37
CA GLU A 733 0.52 -27.54 36.47
C GLU A 733 -0.83 -26.94 36.12
N ASP A 734 -1.44 -26.15 37.00
CA ASP A 734 -2.71 -25.47 36.72
C ASP A 734 -2.55 -24.38 35.67
N ASP A 735 -1.47 -23.58 35.71
CA ASP A 735 -1.17 -22.58 34.68
C ASP A 735 -0.84 -23.25 33.35
N ALA A 736 -0.03 -24.32 33.36
CA ALA A 736 0.27 -25.11 32.17
C ALA A 736 -0.99 -25.72 31.54
N LYS A 737 -1.89 -26.25 32.37
CA LYS A 737 -3.19 -26.79 31.95
C LYS A 737 -4.10 -25.73 31.36
N LYS A 738 -4.13 -24.52 31.95
CA LYS A 738 -4.87 -23.39 31.42
C LYS A 738 -4.34 -23.00 30.05
N MET A 739 -3.03 -22.79 29.90
CA MET A 739 -2.38 -22.44 28.65
C MET A 739 -2.60 -23.51 27.55
N TYR A 740 -2.49 -24.79 27.91
CA TYR A 740 -2.77 -25.91 26.99
C TYR A 740 -4.21 -25.85 26.47
N ARG A 741 -5.20 -25.64 27.36
CA ARG A 741 -6.63 -25.57 26.99
C ARG A 741 -6.92 -24.35 26.13
N GLU A 742 -6.33 -23.21 26.45
CA GLU A 742 -6.39 -22.01 25.60
C GLU A 742 -5.86 -22.29 24.20
N ALA A 743 -4.69 -22.90 24.08
CA ALA A 743 -4.11 -23.30 22.79
C ALA A 743 -5.05 -24.25 22.03
N LYS A 744 -5.59 -25.25 22.72
CA LYS A 744 -6.52 -26.23 22.12
C LYS A 744 -7.83 -25.61 21.63
N SER A 745 -8.26 -24.50 22.23
CA SER A 745 -9.51 -23.79 21.87
C SER A 745 -9.38 -22.95 20.60
N GLN A 746 -8.16 -22.69 20.12
CA GLN A 746 -7.95 -21.89 18.91
C GLN A 746 -8.39 -22.67 17.66
N SER A 747 -9.32 -22.10 16.89
CA SER A 747 -9.95 -22.76 15.74
C SER A 747 -9.17 -22.64 14.43
N SER A 748 -8.20 -21.73 14.36
CA SER A 748 -7.42 -21.46 13.15
C SER A 748 -6.03 -20.89 13.48
N GLU A 749 -5.15 -20.85 12.49
CA GLU A 749 -3.84 -20.20 12.61
C GLU A 749 -3.97 -18.69 12.92
N ASP A 750 -4.97 -18.00 12.33
CA ASP A 750 -5.22 -16.58 12.63
C ASP A 750 -5.69 -16.38 14.09
N ALA A 751 -6.56 -17.26 14.61
CA ALA A 751 -6.99 -17.22 16.01
C ALA A 751 -5.81 -17.49 16.96
N ALA A 752 -4.97 -18.47 16.64
CA ALA A 752 -3.76 -18.76 17.39
C ALA A 752 -2.79 -17.58 17.39
N GLY A 753 -2.58 -16.94 16.24
CA GLY A 753 -1.77 -15.74 16.12
C GLY A 753 -2.26 -14.63 17.07
N GLY A 754 -3.56 -14.35 17.10
CA GLY A 754 -4.15 -13.34 18.00
C GLY A 754 -4.09 -13.72 19.49
N TRP A 755 -4.10 -15.03 19.83
CA TRP A 755 -3.91 -15.51 21.20
C TRP A 755 -2.44 -15.43 21.65
N ILE A 756 -1.48 -15.68 20.77
CA ILE A 756 -0.05 -15.61 21.05
C ILE A 756 0.39 -14.15 21.17
N GLY A 757 0.01 -13.30 20.21
CA GLY A 757 0.33 -11.87 20.18
C GLY A 757 -0.94 -11.04 19.96
N PRO A 758 -1.54 -10.48 21.02
CA PRO A 758 -2.80 -9.75 20.89
C PRO A 758 -2.62 -8.43 20.14
N TYR A 759 -3.59 -8.12 19.26
CA TYR A 759 -3.65 -6.86 18.52
C TYR A 759 -4.13 -5.73 19.43
N GLN A 760 -3.43 -4.60 19.41
CA GLN A 760 -3.78 -3.41 20.17
C GLN A 760 -4.32 -2.30 19.26
N GLN A 761 -5.04 -1.32 19.84
CA GLN A 761 -5.62 -0.22 19.06
C GLN A 761 -5.75 1.06 19.87
N TYR A 762 -5.67 2.18 19.16
CA TYR A 762 -6.11 3.47 19.65
C TYR A 762 -7.64 3.56 19.51
N LEU A 763 -8.31 4.03 20.56
CA LEU A 763 -9.77 4.22 20.59
C LEU A 763 -10.16 5.67 20.30
N SER A 764 -9.24 6.60 20.49
CA SER A 764 -9.35 7.99 20.05
C SER A 764 -8.00 8.50 19.56
N GLY A 765 -7.99 9.52 18.71
CA GLY A 765 -6.82 10.36 18.48
C GLY A 765 -6.58 11.31 19.67
N SER A 766 -5.47 12.07 19.64
CA SER A 766 -5.21 13.11 20.62
C SER A 766 -6.32 14.16 20.59
N GLN A 767 -6.90 14.43 21.76
CA GLN A 767 -8.01 15.36 21.95
C GLN A 767 -7.62 16.41 23.00
N SER A 768 -7.82 17.69 22.66
CA SER A 768 -7.67 18.76 23.64
C SER A 768 -8.82 18.75 24.66
N CYS A 769 -8.49 18.95 25.89
CA CYS A 769 -9.42 18.91 27.03
C CYS A 769 -9.86 20.31 27.45
N ALA A 770 -11.16 20.45 27.73
CA ALA A 770 -11.74 21.66 28.30
C ALA A 770 -12.64 21.32 29.50
N PRO A 771 -12.69 22.16 30.55
CA PRO A 771 -13.61 21.96 31.66
C PRO A 771 -15.06 22.19 31.21
N GLN A 772 -15.93 21.20 31.47
CA GLN A 772 -17.36 21.25 31.17
C GLN A 772 -18.15 20.52 32.25
N ASN A 773 -19.09 21.20 32.95
CA ASN A 773 -19.95 20.60 33.98
C ASN A 773 -19.21 19.83 35.08
N GLY A 774 -18.06 20.33 35.54
CA GLY A 774 -17.24 19.70 36.57
C GLY A 774 -16.36 18.53 36.09
N LEU A 775 -16.40 18.19 34.79
CA LEU A 775 -15.52 17.21 34.14
C LEU A 775 -14.56 17.90 33.19
N TRP A 776 -13.42 17.29 32.97
CA TRP A 776 -12.55 17.61 31.84
C TRP A 776 -12.97 16.77 30.62
N MET A 777 -13.55 17.43 29.63
CA MET A 777 -13.99 16.78 28.40
C MET A 777 -12.94 16.91 27.30
N CYS A 778 -12.46 15.77 26.80
CA CYS A 778 -11.49 15.68 25.71
C CYS A 778 -12.16 14.91 24.55
N GLY A 779 -12.99 15.57 23.79
CA GLY A 779 -13.78 14.93 22.73
C GLY A 779 -14.68 13.82 23.28
N THR A 780 -14.31 12.55 23.04
CA THR A 780 -15.04 11.37 23.51
C THR A 780 -14.64 10.90 24.91
N ILE A 781 -13.65 11.54 25.53
CA ILE A 781 -13.13 11.19 26.85
C ILE A 781 -13.64 12.19 27.88
N GLY A 782 -14.30 11.71 28.96
CA GLY A 782 -14.72 12.51 30.11
C GLY A 782 -13.92 12.12 31.35
N MET A 783 -13.11 13.04 31.87
CA MET A 783 -12.28 12.82 33.07
C MET A 783 -12.83 13.57 34.27
N ASN A 784 -13.13 12.88 35.33
CA ASN A 784 -13.36 13.47 36.66
C ASN A 784 -12.03 13.44 37.46
N LEU A 785 -11.38 14.58 37.54
CA LEU A 785 -10.08 14.69 38.24
C LEU A 785 -10.19 14.59 39.75
N THR A 786 -11.38 14.81 40.36
CA THR A 786 -11.62 14.65 41.80
C THR A 786 -11.69 13.17 42.16
N ASP A 787 -12.56 12.43 41.48
CA ASP A 787 -12.75 11.00 41.71
C ASP A 787 -11.75 10.15 40.95
N LYS A 788 -10.94 10.81 40.10
CA LYS A 788 -9.97 10.19 39.18
C LYS A 788 -10.59 9.21 38.20
N ARG A 789 -11.91 9.19 38.03
CA ARG A 789 -12.67 8.32 37.11
C ARG A 789 -12.68 8.86 35.69
N VAL A 790 -12.48 7.97 34.75
CA VAL A 790 -12.46 8.32 33.33
C VAL A 790 -13.45 7.46 32.56
N GLU A 791 -14.28 8.11 31.76
CA GLU A 791 -15.26 7.49 30.89
C GLU A 791 -14.91 7.79 29.44
N VAL A 792 -14.96 6.77 28.59
CA VAL A 792 -14.68 6.90 27.15
C VAL A 792 -15.92 6.51 26.38
N LYS A 793 -16.40 7.39 25.52
CA LYS A 793 -17.53 7.12 24.62
C LYS A 793 -17.05 6.23 23.47
N VAL A 794 -17.62 5.04 23.39
CA VAL A 794 -17.35 4.04 22.34
C VAL A 794 -18.60 3.81 21.50
N ASN A 795 -18.46 3.15 20.32
CA ASN A 795 -19.56 2.96 19.36
C ASN A 795 -20.87 2.38 19.98
N ASN A 796 -20.75 1.56 21.02
CA ASN A 796 -21.89 0.88 21.64
C ASN A 796 -22.22 1.38 23.06
N GLY A 797 -21.76 2.58 23.45
CA GLY A 797 -22.04 3.15 24.77
C GLY A 797 -20.86 3.86 25.42
N VAL A 798 -20.77 3.81 26.73
CA VAL A 798 -19.70 4.42 27.52
C VAL A 798 -18.94 3.31 28.24
N ALA A 799 -17.61 3.28 28.06
CA ALA A 799 -16.71 2.39 28.80
C ALA A 799 -15.97 3.17 29.90
N VAL A 800 -15.82 2.56 31.06
CA VAL A 800 -14.98 3.10 32.14
C VAL A 800 -13.57 2.57 31.95
N ALA A 801 -12.57 3.46 31.91
CA ALA A 801 -11.17 3.07 31.85
C ALA A 801 -10.72 2.37 33.14
N GLY A 802 -9.92 1.32 33.02
CA GLY A 802 -9.30 0.65 34.16
C GLY A 802 -8.10 1.42 34.69
N GLN A 803 -7.52 2.31 33.88
CA GLN A 803 -6.35 3.08 34.28
C GLN A 803 -6.38 4.50 33.67
N LEU A 804 -5.89 5.48 34.40
CA LEU A 804 -5.53 6.82 33.97
C LEU A 804 -4.07 7.07 34.27
N ILE A 805 -3.32 7.49 33.25
CA ILE A 805 -1.94 7.93 33.37
C ILE A 805 -1.91 9.45 33.13
N VAL A 806 -1.37 10.21 34.05
CA VAL A 806 -1.24 11.66 33.92
C VAL A 806 0.24 12.01 33.90
N TYR A 807 0.70 12.65 32.84
CA TYR A 807 2.04 13.22 32.77
C TYR A 807 2.05 14.64 33.33
N GLU A 808 3.09 14.94 34.10
CA GLU A 808 3.37 16.29 34.63
C GLU A 808 4.31 17.04 33.66
N ARG A 809 4.45 18.35 33.84
CA ARG A 809 5.29 19.21 32.98
C ARG A 809 6.77 18.85 33.01
N ASP A 810 7.25 18.23 34.05
CA ASP A 810 8.63 17.76 34.25
C ASP A 810 8.88 16.38 33.59
N GLY A 811 7.85 15.79 32.94
CA GLY A 811 7.90 14.47 32.30
C GLY A 811 7.66 13.30 33.26
N ASN A 812 7.45 13.54 34.57
CA ASN A 812 7.03 12.49 35.49
C ASN A 812 5.59 12.03 35.21
N LYS A 813 5.27 10.77 35.51
CA LYS A 813 3.93 10.23 35.34
C LYS A 813 3.31 9.75 36.66
N GLN A 814 2.02 10.00 36.84
CA GLN A 814 1.20 9.43 37.89
C GLN A 814 0.22 8.41 37.28
N VAL A 815 0.08 7.26 37.94
CA VAL A 815 -0.78 6.17 37.47
C VAL A 815 -1.90 5.93 38.46
N PHE A 816 -3.14 6.00 38.01
CA PHE A 816 -4.35 5.75 38.78
C PHE A 816 -5.09 4.53 38.24
N ASN A 817 -5.27 3.51 39.08
CA ASN A 817 -5.99 2.26 38.72
C ASN A 817 -7.40 2.28 39.34
N TYR A 818 -8.39 1.82 38.58
CA TYR A 818 -9.79 1.81 39.02
C TYR A 818 -10.33 0.38 39.12
N SER A 819 -10.87 0.05 40.32
CA SER A 819 -11.63 -1.18 40.50
C SER A 819 -13.00 -1.05 39.79
N GLY A 820 -13.30 -1.95 38.85
CA GLY A 820 -14.55 -1.94 38.11
C GLY A 820 -14.48 -1.25 36.74
N GLY A 821 -13.34 -0.68 36.37
CA GLY A 821 -13.05 -0.28 34.97
C GLY A 821 -12.56 -1.45 34.10
N SER A 822 -12.53 -1.25 32.80
CA SER A 822 -11.97 -2.22 31.87
C SER A 822 -10.44 -2.23 31.98
N ASN A 823 -9.87 -3.33 32.42
CA ASN A 823 -8.40 -3.52 32.49
C ASN A 823 -7.71 -3.48 31.10
N GLN A 824 -8.50 -3.48 30.04
CA GLN A 824 -8.00 -3.37 28.66
C GLN A 824 -8.02 -1.93 28.12
N LEU A 825 -8.50 -0.96 28.92
CA LEU A 825 -8.65 0.42 28.48
C LEU A 825 -7.90 1.35 29.41
N THR A 826 -6.97 2.11 28.86
CA THR A 826 -6.20 3.15 29.56
C THR A 826 -6.37 4.49 28.84
N VAL A 827 -6.47 5.56 29.63
CA VAL A 827 -6.39 6.93 29.14
C VAL A 827 -5.08 7.54 29.62
N VAL A 828 -4.40 8.22 28.70
CA VAL A 828 -3.19 9.00 29.00
C VAL A 828 -3.49 10.47 28.76
N ALA A 829 -3.17 11.31 29.76
CA ALA A 829 -3.32 12.76 29.69
C ALA A 829 -1.97 13.44 29.90
N TRP A 830 -1.68 14.48 29.13
CA TRP A 830 -0.42 15.22 29.25
C TRP A 830 -0.61 16.72 29.02
N PRO A 831 0.22 17.56 29.61
CA PRO A 831 0.17 19.00 29.40
C PRO A 831 0.71 19.35 28.02
N VAL A 832 0.09 20.33 27.39
CA VAL A 832 0.56 20.95 26.16
C VAL A 832 0.72 22.45 26.35
N ALA A 833 1.21 23.13 25.31
CA ALA A 833 1.38 24.57 25.32
C ALA A 833 0.12 25.34 25.77
N GLY A 834 0.32 26.49 26.37
CA GLY A 834 -0.75 27.36 26.83
C GLY A 834 -1.52 26.85 28.08
N GLY A 835 -0.99 25.82 28.79
CA GLY A 835 -1.62 25.26 30.00
C GLY A 835 -2.80 24.33 29.72
N ASN A 836 -3.02 23.97 28.45
CA ASN A 836 -4.00 22.98 28.03
C ASN A 836 -3.54 21.56 28.36
N ILE A 837 -4.48 20.64 28.35
CA ILE A 837 -4.24 19.21 28.54
C ILE A 837 -4.75 18.50 27.29
N ASN A 838 -3.96 17.58 26.75
CA ASN A 838 -4.43 16.63 25.76
C ASN A 838 -4.62 15.26 26.40
N ALA A 839 -5.50 14.45 25.83
CA ALA A 839 -5.68 13.08 26.25
C ALA A 839 -5.91 12.15 25.04
N ILE A 840 -5.59 10.87 25.26
CA ILE A 840 -5.80 9.78 24.29
C ILE A 840 -6.32 8.55 25.04
N ALA A 841 -7.18 7.78 24.39
CA ALA A 841 -7.66 6.51 24.88
C ALA A 841 -7.14 5.38 24.00
N ALA A 842 -6.54 4.36 24.59
CA ALA A 842 -6.02 3.19 23.90
C ALA A 842 -6.16 1.93 24.77
N THR A 843 -5.93 0.78 24.15
CA THR A 843 -5.73 -0.47 24.90
C THR A 843 -4.49 -0.34 25.79
N THR A 844 -4.56 -0.93 26.99
CA THR A 844 -3.58 -0.72 28.07
C THR A 844 -2.12 -0.88 27.63
N PRO A 845 -1.69 -1.94 26.92
CA PRO A 845 -0.30 -2.08 26.52
C PRO A 845 0.19 -1.01 25.52
N LEU A 846 -0.73 -0.34 24.82
CA LEU A 846 -0.40 0.65 23.81
C LEU A 846 -0.40 2.08 24.35
N ALA A 847 -1.20 2.34 25.38
CA ALA A 847 -1.52 3.68 25.83
C ALA A 847 -0.29 4.51 26.24
N ASP A 848 0.67 3.90 26.94
CA ASP A 848 1.91 4.56 27.41
C ASP A 848 3.17 4.04 26.67
N SER A 849 3.00 3.46 25.49
CA SER A 849 4.09 2.91 24.70
C SER A 849 5.08 3.98 24.25
N MET A 850 6.30 3.58 23.94
CA MET A 850 7.31 4.48 23.36
C MET A 850 6.79 5.19 22.11
N PHE A 851 6.03 4.47 21.25
CA PHE A 851 5.40 5.11 20.10
C PHE A 851 4.40 6.20 20.51
N THR A 852 3.53 5.95 21.49
CA THR A 852 2.57 6.94 22.00
C THR A 852 3.29 8.18 22.54
N ARG A 853 4.35 7.98 23.33
CA ARG A 853 5.15 9.07 23.89
C ARG A 853 5.86 9.89 22.81
N MET A 854 6.43 9.23 21.80
CA MET A 854 7.11 9.91 20.70
C MET A 854 6.13 10.58 19.74
N PHE A 855 5.06 9.91 19.35
CA PHE A 855 4.15 10.44 18.32
C PHE A 855 3.19 11.49 18.87
N TYR A 856 2.48 11.21 19.99
CA TYR A 856 1.44 12.11 20.52
C TYR A 856 1.98 13.13 21.53
N MET A 857 2.99 12.77 22.31
CA MET A 857 3.53 13.61 23.37
C MET A 857 4.86 14.30 22.98
N GLY A 858 5.28 14.18 21.71
CA GLY A 858 6.47 14.83 21.19
C GLY A 858 7.79 14.42 21.88
N GLY A 859 7.83 13.21 22.49
CA GLY A 859 9.01 12.71 23.20
C GLY A 859 9.16 13.26 24.63
N MET A 860 8.12 13.88 25.18
CA MET A 860 8.16 14.43 26.54
C MET A 860 8.55 13.39 27.58
N GLY A 861 9.49 13.76 28.46
CA GLY A 861 9.98 12.91 29.54
C GLY A 861 10.95 11.80 29.10
N LEU A 862 11.31 11.72 27.81
CA LEU A 862 12.32 10.77 27.31
C LEU A 862 13.74 11.33 27.48
N ARG A 863 14.70 10.45 27.71
CA ARG A 863 16.12 10.78 27.89
C ARG A 863 16.95 10.50 26.63
N HIS A 864 16.64 9.39 25.99
CA HIS A 864 17.44 8.87 24.88
C HIS A 864 16.92 9.27 23.49
N PHE A 865 15.75 9.88 23.40
CA PHE A 865 15.15 10.25 22.11
C PHE A 865 15.08 11.78 21.98
N LYS A 866 15.99 12.35 21.22
CA LYS A 866 16.06 13.79 20.97
C LYS A 866 15.34 14.14 19.68
N PRO A 867 14.36 15.05 19.67
CA PRO A 867 13.70 15.46 18.44
C PRO A 867 14.70 15.98 17.42
N PHE A 868 14.60 15.49 16.18
CA PHE A 868 15.48 15.87 15.09
C PHE A 868 14.71 16.62 13.98
N SER A 869 13.51 16.12 13.63
CA SER A 869 12.63 16.73 12.63
C SER A 869 11.17 16.43 12.97
N SER A 870 10.30 17.37 12.64
CA SER A 870 8.83 17.19 12.70
C SER A 870 8.22 17.84 11.48
N GLU A 871 7.75 17.01 10.56
CA GLU A 871 7.17 17.45 9.29
C GLU A 871 5.68 17.11 9.25
N ARG A 872 4.89 18.04 8.72
CA ARG A 872 3.45 17.82 8.54
C ARG A 872 3.14 17.46 7.11
N GLN A 873 2.49 16.33 6.92
CA GLN A 873 1.96 15.93 5.62
C GLN A 873 0.68 16.74 5.32
N LEU A 874 0.50 17.14 4.07
CA LEU A 874 -0.71 17.84 3.66
C LEU A 874 -1.93 16.91 3.76
N ILE A 875 -1.74 15.65 3.38
CA ILE A 875 -2.73 14.57 3.52
C ILE A 875 -2.07 13.49 4.37
N GLY A 876 -2.63 13.24 5.52
CA GLY A 876 -2.02 12.42 6.56
C GLY A 876 -1.79 13.27 7.80
N GLY A 877 -0.86 12.89 8.63
CA GLY A 877 -0.55 13.60 9.88
C GLY A 877 0.91 14.01 9.97
N MET A 878 1.47 13.81 11.13
CA MET A 878 2.85 14.19 11.43
C MET A 878 3.84 13.06 11.12
N ILE A 879 5.07 13.46 10.83
CA ILE A 879 6.26 12.61 10.80
C ILE A 879 7.21 13.17 11.84
N HIS A 880 7.42 12.45 12.94
CA HIS A 880 8.38 12.82 13.97
C HIS A 880 9.63 11.96 13.86
N THR A 881 10.77 12.58 13.79
CA THR A 881 12.07 11.90 13.74
C THR A 881 12.86 12.24 14.98
N TYR A 882 13.40 11.22 15.61
CA TYR A 882 14.24 11.33 16.80
C TYR A 882 15.63 10.79 16.50
N LYS A 883 16.65 11.54 16.92
CA LYS A 883 18.03 11.04 16.98
C LYS A 883 18.20 10.34 18.32
N VAL A 884 18.73 9.12 18.31
CA VAL A 884 19.00 8.36 19.52
C VAL A 884 20.24 8.92 20.22
N ASP A 885 20.06 9.36 21.46
CA ASP A 885 21.14 9.76 22.37
C ASP A 885 21.51 8.55 23.24
N TRP A 886 22.62 7.90 22.89
CA TRP A 886 23.05 6.67 23.59
C TRP A 886 23.42 6.87 25.06
N GLU A 887 23.74 8.11 25.48
CA GLU A 887 24.09 8.43 26.87
C GLU A 887 22.87 8.76 27.75
N GLY A 888 21.83 9.38 27.20
CA GLY A 888 20.56 9.67 27.86
C GLY A 888 20.67 10.50 29.14
N LYS A 889 21.60 11.49 29.18
CA LYS A 889 21.86 12.28 30.40
C LYS A 889 20.72 13.22 30.79
N ASP A 890 20.07 13.84 29.79
CA ASP A 890 19.12 14.91 30.00
C ASP A 890 17.70 14.49 29.61
N VAL A 891 16.75 14.75 30.46
CA VAL A 891 15.32 14.55 30.15
C VAL A 891 14.89 15.58 29.10
N TYR A 892 14.27 15.12 28.03
CA TYR A 892 13.70 16.03 27.04
C TYR A 892 12.33 16.52 27.50
N LEU A 893 12.17 17.84 27.51
CA LEU A 893 10.90 18.51 27.67
C LEU A 893 10.64 19.37 26.43
N PRO A 894 9.52 19.18 25.72
CA PRO A 894 9.22 19.98 24.53
C PRO A 894 9.26 21.47 24.82
N ASN A 895 9.98 22.24 24.00
CA ASN A 895 10.04 23.70 24.12
C ASN A 895 8.67 24.37 23.97
N GLU A 896 7.69 23.67 23.44
CA GLU A 896 6.28 24.07 23.31
C GLU A 896 5.58 24.23 24.66
N ILE A 897 6.12 23.65 25.73
CA ILE A 897 5.63 23.82 27.10
C ILE A 897 6.17 25.13 27.72
N SER A 898 7.29 25.64 27.24
CA SER A 898 7.82 26.96 27.61
C SER A 898 7.20 28.01 26.68
N PRO A 899 6.49 29.02 27.21
CA PRO A 899 5.93 30.06 26.33
C PRO A 899 7.06 30.75 25.58
N LYS A 900 6.95 30.81 24.26
CA LYS A 900 7.85 31.62 23.43
C LYS A 900 7.69 33.08 23.78
N SER A 901 8.77 33.84 23.74
CA SER A 901 8.76 35.25 24.07
C SER A 901 8.06 36.13 23.04
N VAL A 902 7.94 35.64 21.79
CA VAL A 902 7.36 36.40 20.66
C VAL A 902 6.73 35.45 19.63
N VAL A 903 5.80 35.97 18.82
CA VAL A 903 5.24 35.28 17.67
C VAL A 903 6.29 35.20 16.57
N GLU A 904 6.69 33.98 16.23
CA GLU A 904 7.61 33.64 15.13
C GLU A 904 6.87 32.79 14.08
N PRO A 905 7.39 32.67 12.84
CA PRO A 905 6.86 31.71 11.88
C PRO A 905 6.79 30.29 12.48
N ASN A 906 5.69 29.60 12.21
CA ASN A 906 5.38 28.27 12.73
C ASN A 906 5.16 28.18 14.27
N ALA A 907 5.03 29.32 14.99
CA ALA A 907 4.61 29.33 16.37
C ALA A 907 3.10 29.04 16.49
N ALA A 908 2.71 28.25 17.47
CA ALA A 908 1.29 28.13 17.83
C ALA A 908 0.86 29.36 18.62
N VAL A 909 -0.12 30.08 18.12
CA VAL A 909 -0.57 31.35 18.67
C VAL A 909 -2.01 31.22 19.12
N THR A 910 -2.28 31.69 20.34
CA THR A 910 -3.62 31.90 20.87
C THR A 910 -3.81 33.40 21.05
N LEU A 911 -4.84 33.98 20.42
CA LEU A 911 -5.09 35.42 20.55
C LEU A 911 -6.58 35.75 20.56
N ASN A 912 -6.92 36.90 21.19
CA ASN A 912 -8.20 37.54 21.04
C ASN A 912 -8.15 38.62 19.97
N TYR A 913 -9.26 38.86 19.26
CA TYR A 913 -9.32 39.88 18.25
C TYR A 913 -10.70 40.54 18.12
N ILE A 914 -10.70 41.76 17.59
CA ILE A 914 -11.84 42.48 17.09
C ILE A 914 -11.46 42.96 15.69
N GLY A 915 -12.19 42.56 14.65
CA GLY A 915 -12.01 42.99 13.28
C GLY A 915 -13.09 43.99 12.84
N TRP A 916 -12.67 45.11 12.27
CA TRP A 916 -13.61 46.14 11.76
C TRP A 916 -13.13 46.77 10.45
N SER A 917 -14.08 47.38 9.75
CA SER A 917 -13.83 48.24 8.59
C SER A 917 -14.56 49.59 8.79
N ASP A 918 -14.58 50.40 7.79
CA ASP A 918 -15.32 51.65 7.83
C ASP A 918 -16.86 51.46 8.01
N ASP A 919 -17.36 50.26 7.75
CA ASP A 919 -18.80 49.89 7.96
C ASP A 919 -19.10 49.38 9.40
N GLY A 920 -18.08 49.25 10.25
CA GLY A 920 -18.21 48.75 11.61
C GLY A 920 -17.48 47.44 11.87
N VAL A 921 -17.75 46.83 13.05
CA VAL A 921 -17.18 45.55 13.44
C VAL A 921 -17.85 44.43 12.64
N PHE A 922 -17.03 43.57 12.03
CA PHE A 922 -17.50 42.47 11.22
C PHE A 922 -17.21 41.09 11.85
N ASP A 923 -16.26 40.99 12.80
CA ASP A 923 -15.93 39.75 13.49
C ASP A 923 -15.19 40.02 14.81
N SER A 924 -15.37 39.14 15.81
CA SER A 924 -14.69 39.26 17.11
C SER A 924 -14.61 37.92 17.84
N SER A 925 -13.54 37.71 18.60
CA SER A 925 -13.40 36.61 19.55
C SER A 925 -14.29 36.79 20.81
N ILE A 926 -14.91 37.93 21.04
CA ILE A 926 -15.84 38.17 22.17
C ILE A 926 -17.14 37.42 21.88
N VAL A 927 -17.55 36.57 22.80
CA VAL A 927 -18.77 35.76 22.68
C VAL A 927 -20.00 36.71 22.63
N ASP A 928 -20.88 36.44 21.64
CA ASP A 928 -22.12 37.23 21.41
C ASP A 928 -21.86 38.72 21.11
N TRP A 929 -20.75 39.00 20.41
CA TRP A 929 -20.27 40.35 20.12
C TRP A 929 -21.31 41.22 19.37
N GLN A 930 -22.18 40.62 18.55
CA GLN A 930 -23.22 41.28 17.79
C GLN A 930 -24.29 41.91 18.72
N ASN A 931 -24.65 41.24 19.81
CA ASN A 931 -25.61 41.68 20.76
C ASN A 931 -25.02 42.57 21.88
N LYS A 932 -23.72 42.50 22.09
CA LYS A 932 -22.96 43.23 23.11
C LYS A 932 -22.44 44.59 22.65
N ASN A 933 -22.83 45.10 21.50
CA ASN A 933 -22.35 46.36 20.94
C ASN A 933 -20.82 46.53 21.01
N VAL A 934 -20.06 45.50 20.59
CA VAL A 934 -18.60 45.50 20.62
C VAL A 934 -18.06 46.57 19.67
N THR A 935 -17.18 47.42 20.16
CA THR A 935 -16.48 48.46 19.38
C THR A 935 -14.97 48.19 19.34
N PRO A 936 -14.22 48.89 18.50
CA PRO A 936 -12.73 48.77 18.51
C PRO A 936 -12.08 49.09 19.85
N GLU A 937 -12.73 49.91 20.70
CA GLU A 937 -12.27 50.30 22.03
C GLU A 937 -12.56 49.25 23.10
N THR A 938 -13.47 48.27 22.86
CA THR A 938 -13.88 47.27 23.82
C THR A 938 -12.64 46.52 24.34
N SER A 939 -12.56 46.38 25.68
CA SER A 939 -11.49 45.61 26.36
C SER A 939 -11.75 44.12 26.26
N PHE A 940 -10.69 43.31 26.12
CA PHE A 940 -10.75 41.88 26.30
C PHE A 940 -10.74 41.45 27.78
N GLU A 941 -10.29 42.33 28.68
CA GLU A 941 -10.20 42.04 30.09
C GLU A 941 -11.60 41.92 30.69
N GLY A 942 -11.89 40.79 31.33
CA GLY A 942 -13.20 40.48 31.88
C GLY A 942 -14.29 40.13 30.86
N ALA A 943 -13.98 40.12 29.58
CA ALA A 943 -14.91 39.70 28.55
C ALA A 943 -14.93 38.16 28.39
N ASP A 944 -16.12 37.61 28.19
CA ASP A 944 -16.22 36.20 27.77
C ASP A 944 -15.73 36.08 26.29
N THR A 945 -14.60 35.40 26.10
CA THR A 945 -13.96 35.30 24.76
C THR A 945 -13.77 33.85 24.34
N ARG A 946 -13.77 33.63 23.01
CA ARG A 946 -13.29 32.41 22.32
C ARG A 946 -12.05 32.77 21.53
N PRO A 947 -10.85 32.65 22.14
CA PRO A 947 -9.63 33.02 21.45
C PRO A 947 -9.40 32.20 20.19
N LEU A 948 -8.90 32.85 19.15
CA LEU A 948 -8.48 32.21 17.92
C LEU A 948 -7.16 31.46 18.15
N GLN A 949 -7.10 30.17 17.76
CA GLN A 949 -5.91 29.34 17.87
C GLN A 949 -5.47 28.89 16.46
N PHE A 950 -4.22 29.10 16.14
CA PHE A 950 -3.64 28.74 14.83
C PHE A 950 -2.12 28.68 14.92
N VAL A 951 -1.49 28.19 13.86
CA VAL A 951 -0.03 28.23 13.69
C VAL A 951 0.29 29.38 12.75
N ALA A 952 1.16 30.27 13.19
CA ALA A 952 1.50 31.49 12.46
C ALA A 952 2.26 31.18 11.16
N ASN A 953 2.00 31.97 10.12
CA ASN A 953 2.66 31.91 8.80
C ASN A 953 2.41 30.61 8.04
N THR A 954 1.25 29.98 8.25
CA THR A 954 0.82 28.78 7.51
C THR A 954 -0.12 29.07 6.34
N GLY A 955 -0.43 30.34 6.08
CA GLY A 955 -1.36 30.76 5.03
C GLY A 955 -2.84 30.42 5.31
N LYS A 956 -3.18 30.08 6.56
CA LYS A 956 -4.57 29.81 6.97
C LYS A 956 -5.38 31.07 7.23
N LEU A 957 -4.72 32.19 7.49
CA LEU A 957 -5.30 33.49 7.69
C LEU A 957 -4.88 34.43 6.55
N ILE A 958 -5.57 35.57 6.44
CA ILE A 958 -5.22 36.58 5.43
C ILE A 958 -3.78 37.07 5.62
N PRO A 959 -3.00 37.24 4.54
CA PRO A 959 -1.57 37.50 4.63
C PRO A 959 -1.21 38.71 5.49
N GLY A 960 -1.97 39.80 5.40
CA GLY A 960 -1.73 40.99 6.18
C GLY A 960 -1.95 40.80 7.68
N PHE A 961 -2.85 39.90 8.09
CA PHE A 961 -3.04 39.55 9.49
C PHE A 961 -1.87 38.72 10.02
N GLU A 962 -1.48 37.66 9.30
CA GLU A 962 -0.34 36.83 9.70
C GLU A 962 0.98 37.62 9.79
N LYS A 963 1.20 38.55 8.88
CA LYS A 963 2.34 39.48 8.90
C LYS A 963 2.28 40.45 10.08
N GLY A 964 1.11 40.97 10.37
CA GLY A 964 0.89 41.99 11.42
C GLY A 964 1.10 41.46 12.84
N ILE A 965 0.90 40.19 13.09
CA ILE A 965 1.12 39.56 14.41
C ILE A 965 2.57 39.17 14.68
N GLN A 966 3.44 39.12 13.66
CA GLN A 966 4.83 38.72 13.84
C GLN A 966 5.53 39.60 14.88
N GLY A 967 6.34 39.01 15.73
CA GLY A 967 7.07 39.66 16.82
C GLY A 967 6.22 40.12 17.98
N MET A 968 4.90 39.87 18.03
CA MET A 968 4.08 40.20 19.20
C MET A 968 4.41 39.28 20.37
N LYS A 969 4.32 39.84 21.59
CA LYS A 969 4.54 39.12 22.85
C LYS A 969 3.22 38.67 23.48
N PRO A 970 3.19 37.60 24.27
CA PRO A 970 2.07 37.28 25.12
C PRO A 970 1.69 38.48 26.02
N GLY A 971 0.39 38.78 26.07
CA GLY A 971 -0.14 39.98 26.76
C GLY A 971 -0.11 41.24 25.90
N GLU A 972 0.60 41.30 24.79
CA GLU A 972 0.64 42.49 23.94
C GLU A 972 -0.67 42.67 23.17
N THR A 973 -1.12 43.96 23.11
CA THR A 973 -2.25 44.34 22.28
C THR A 973 -1.76 45.24 21.12
N ARG A 974 -2.12 44.91 19.88
CA ARG A 974 -1.71 45.65 18.68
C ARG A 974 -2.91 45.87 17.76
N ILE A 975 -2.95 47.01 17.08
CA ILE A 975 -3.86 47.24 15.97
C ILE A 975 -3.12 46.96 14.67
N ILE A 976 -3.64 46.02 13.89
CA ILE A 976 -3.09 45.61 12.59
C ILE A 976 -3.99 46.20 11.51
N THR A 977 -3.41 46.88 10.53
CA THR A 977 -4.11 47.36 9.36
C THR A 977 -3.76 46.49 8.15
N VAL A 978 -4.77 45.98 7.48
CA VAL A 978 -4.65 45.05 6.36
C VAL A 978 -5.23 45.71 5.11
N THR A 979 -4.41 45.91 4.09
CA THR A 979 -4.83 46.45 2.81
C THR A 979 -5.65 45.42 2.01
N PRO A 980 -6.48 45.84 1.06
CA PRO A 980 -7.35 44.92 0.30
C PRO A 980 -6.56 43.79 -0.39
N ASP A 981 -5.38 44.07 -0.91
CA ASP A 981 -4.49 43.10 -1.58
C ASP A 981 -3.89 42.05 -0.63
N GLU A 982 -3.62 42.42 0.61
CA GLU A 982 -3.17 41.51 1.70
C GLU A 982 -4.35 40.92 2.51
N GLY A 983 -5.60 41.33 2.19
CA GLY A 983 -6.81 40.88 2.83
C GLY A 983 -7.65 39.95 1.95
N TYR A 984 -8.92 40.33 1.71
CA TYR A 984 -9.87 39.56 0.89
C TYR A 984 -9.87 39.96 -0.58
N GLY A 985 -8.85 40.69 -1.06
CA GLY A 985 -8.69 41.10 -2.44
C GLY A 985 -9.36 42.45 -2.78
N VAL A 986 -9.02 43.00 -3.95
CA VAL A 986 -9.50 44.33 -4.42
C VAL A 986 -10.87 44.28 -5.12
N ASP A 987 -11.44 43.08 -5.30
CA ASP A 987 -12.69 42.90 -6.03
C ASP A 987 -13.82 42.63 -5.04
N PRO A 988 -14.77 43.62 -4.85
CA PRO A 988 -15.89 43.51 -3.92
C PRO A 988 -16.91 42.47 -4.33
N SER A 989 -16.89 42.01 -5.60
CA SER A 989 -17.81 40.97 -6.06
C SER A 989 -17.44 39.57 -5.58
N LYS A 990 -16.18 39.38 -5.15
CA LYS A 990 -15.63 38.08 -4.70
C LYS A 990 -15.78 37.83 -3.20
N HIS A 991 -15.81 38.89 -2.39
CA HIS A 991 -16.00 38.78 -0.95
C HIS A 991 -16.62 40.05 -0.39
N PRO A 992 -17.54 39.98 0.60
CA PRO A 992 -18.21 41.17 1.20
C PRO A 992 -17.23 42.19 1.78
N LEU A 993 -16.03 41.73 2.20
CA LEU A 993 -14.96 42.60 2.68
C LEU A 993 -13.91 42.91 1.60
N GLY A 994 -14.18 42.54 0.34
CA GLY A 994 -13.30 42.88 -0.79
C GLY A 994 -13.23 44.40 -0.99
N ASN A 995 -12.06 44.90 -1.44
CA ASN A 995 -11.74 46.30 -1.61
C ASN A 995 -11.88 47.18 -0.35
N LYS A 996 -11.90 46.57 0.86
CA LYS A 996 -11.94 47.30 2.12
C LYS A 996 -10.61 47.18 2.85
N THR A 997 -10.14 48.27 3.44
CA THR A 997 -9.10 48.25 4.41
C THR A 997 -9.63 47.70 5.74
N LEU A 998 -9.06 46.62 6.20
CA LEU A 998 -9.47 45.98 7.45
C LEU A 998 -8.56 46.39 8.58
N LYS A 999 -9.11 46.52 9.77
CA LYS A 999 -8.35 46.75 11.00
C LYS A 999 -8.68 45.65 12.00
N PHE A 1000 -7.66 45.20 12.71
CA PHE A 1000 -7.80 44.17 13.75
C PHE A 1000 -7.11 44.66 15.01
N LYS A 1001 -7.83 44.77 16.10
CA LYS A 1001 -7.25 44.87 17.45
C LYS A 1001 -7.00 43.43 17.89
N VAL A 1002 -5.76 43.13 18.11
CA VAL A 1002 -5.31 41.76 18.45
C VAL A 1002 -4.64 41.81 19.84
N ASN A 1003 -5.03 40.89 20.71
CA ASN A 1003 -4.36 40.64 21.97
C ASN A 1003 -3.83 39.21 22.02
N VAL A 1004 -2.53 39.04 22.05
CA VAL A 1004 -1.89 37.71 22.11
C VAL A 1004 -2.01 37.17 23.52
N VAL A 1005 -2.71 36.03 23.66
CA VAL A 1005 -2.89 35.34 24.95
C VAL A 1005 -1.69 34.47 25.27
N SER A 1006 -1.25 33.67 24.28
CA SER A 1006 -0.08 32.80 24.43
C SER A 1006 0.59 32.53 23.07
N VAL A 1007 1.91 32.27 23.10
CA VAL A 1007 2.74 31.85 21.98
C VAL A 1007 3.55 30.65 22.43
N SER A 1008 3.55 29.59 21.62
CA SER A 1008 4.31 28.39 21.90
C SER A 1008 4.94 27.80 20.62
#